data_a45f469e3865491402df88e9d3924708
#
_entry.id   a45f469e3865491402df88e9d3924708
#
_cell.length_a   1.000
_cell.length_b   1.000
_cell.length_c   1.000
_cell.angle_alpha   90.00
_cell.angle_beta   90.00
_cell.angle_gamma   90.00
#
_symmetry.space_group_name_H-M   'P 1'
#
loop_
_entity.id
_entity.type
_entity.pdbx_description
1 polymer ?
#
loop_
_entity_poly.entity_id
_entity_poly.type
_entity_poly.pdbx_seq_one_letter_code
_entity_poly.pdbx_strand_id
1 'polypeptide(L)'
;MKKTAAVEMTEPGWVKAIADQCNLDIADVRRVLLKYGIRAQATPPRSKSLRFESIVFSGIRSESIPAGPFSLSWLDLDAGVYAVMSERNLRGKSSILNILNAAIRGDFPGRIKSDIWKWLNALEVRFRIDNVLHRLELEKDAGEEKATQGRARLSRSDDGCQWVTLYSGDAAEGLKAQTEQLMMKELDFPVIYAHNKNTGGHPHGWPLISSAFYLSSSVEPKALFGDLPIDGIPLRLLQLFIGLPWVSTYSAALTAQKQIEQGIANRPNQAGTATVLKTRLLEVEEQLAEAKKSRGPDNRSALRLQLARLDETIASDRRQARDANTVMEADHSSLGAISESFETARRRLKLLEEERSAGYSFRQLSPSCCPACEGRFEIEATVEPSSDASCALCKNALAADGAEADDDRITDATDLVAELKRSVELAKARQKRSETDALAKSERLRLNMTEARRVQDKLSALPIDPDNRVIELEAQAKQLQELLISLQLPSAEDGEVQAELQILRAASEISKALMTAMQDDILGEITGAVMSLATKFGVSHLTSMHLDNGGRLKVRQGGADTFFTGLTMGEKLRIKIAIALAAVEVAKRRGHGRHPGLMIIDSPASEEVVSKDFEQMLDSVAAAARNIGGIQIIIGTIARRAVEAVVPDTHRLHAKGEAYLF
;
A
#
# COMPACT_ATOMS: atom_id res chain seq x y z
N MET A 1 -19.04 22.18 21.22
CA MET A 1 -19.22 23.05 20.02
C MET A 1 -20.61 22.77 19.47
N LYS A 2 -21.41 23.80 19.13
CA LYS A 2 -22.76 23.61 18.58
C LYS A 2 -22.66 23.01 17.17
N LYS A 3 -23.58 22.11 16.77
CA LYS A 3 -23.67 21.44 15.46
C LYS A 3 -23.39 22.38 14.25
N THR A 4 -23.85 23.62 14.32
CA THR A 4 -23.69 24.64 13.26
C THR A 4 -22.24 25.09 13.05
N ALA A 5 -21.41 25.12 14.09
CA ALA A 5 -20.01 25.57 13.99
C ALA A 5 -19.09 24.50 13.37
N ALA A 6 -19.50 23.24 13.38
CA ALA A 6 -18.71 22.13 12.82
C ALA A 6 -18.78 22.07 11.28
N VAL A 7 -19.86 22.57 10.68
CA VAL A 7 -20.09 22.57 9.23
C VAL A 7 -19.31 23.69 8.53
N GLU A 8 -18.95 24.75 9.25
CA GLU A 8 -18.29 25.95 8.72
C GLU A 8 -16.77 26.03 9.00
N MET A 9 -16.21 25.01 9.70
CA MET A 9 -14.78 25.02 10.05
C MET A 9 -13.91 24.87 8.80
N THR A 10 -13.21 25.95 8.44
CA THR A 10 -12.24 25.96 7.34
C THR A 10 -10.86 25.52 7.83
N GLU A 11 -9.94 25.20 6.89
CA GLU A 11 -8.55 24.87 7.24
C GLU A 11 -7.86 25.97 8.07
N PRO A 12 -7.92 27.28 7.71
CA PRO A 12 -7.33 28.34 8.54
C PRO A 12 -7.93 28.41 9.94
N GLY A 13 -9.24 28.21 10.06
CA GLY A 13 -9.94 28.18 11.36
C GLY A 13 -9.51 27.00 12.23
N TRP A 14 -9.32 25.83 11.62
CA TRP A 14 -8.86 24.64 12.32
C TRP A 14 -7.40 24.78 12.79
N VAL A 15 -6.50 25.27 11.93
CA VAL A 15 -5.10 25.55 12.31
C VAL A 15 -5.03 26.57 13.45
N LYS A 16 -5.84 27.64 13.39
CA LYS A 16 -5.94 28.64 14.44
C LYS A 16 -6.44 28.02 15.76
N ALA A 17 -7.47 27.17 15.71
CA ALA A 17 -7.98 26.50 16.92
C ALA A 17 -6.92 25.60 17.58
N ILE A 18 -6.06 24.94 16.79
CA ILE A 18 -4.92 24.16 17.30
C ILE A 18 -3.89 25.09 17.96
N ALA A 19 -3.53 26.20 17.29
CA ALA A 19 -2.58 27.17 17.81
C ALA A 19 -3.05 27.77 19.13
N ASP A 20 -4.31 28.17 19.20
CA ASP A 20 -4.95 28.72 20.41
C ASP A 20 -4.96 27.68 21.56
N GLN A 21 -5.28 26.40 21.27
CA GLN A 21 -5.30 25.32 22.28
C GLN A 21 -3.90 24.99 22.81
N CYS A 22 -2.87 25.05 21.96
CA CYS A 22 -1.49 24.76 22.33
C CYS A 22 -0.72 25.98 22.86
N ASN A 23 -1.28 27.18 22.71
CA ASN A 23 -0.59 28.46 22.96
C ASN A 23 0.73 28.56 22.17
N LEU A 24 0.69 28.22 20.88
CA LEU A 24 1.81 28.20 19.94
C LEU A 24 1.51 29.08 18.73
N ASP A 25 2.57 29.44 17.97
CA ASP A 25 2.39 30.21 16.73
C ASP A 25 1.76 29.34 15.63
N ILE A 26 0.93 29.95 14.79
CA ILE A 26 0.30 29.34 13.63
C ILE A 26 1.35 28.75 12.66
N ALA A 27 2.51 29.42 12.53
CA ALA A 27 3.59 28.94 11.67
C ALA A 27 4.17 27.61 12.16
N ASP A 28 4.37 27.45 13.46
CA ASP A 28 4.85 26.20 14.06
C ASP A 28 3.84 25.07 13.90
N VAL A 29 2.57 25.37 14.13
CA VAL A 29 1.49 24.40 13.91
C VAL A 29 1.48 23.91 12.45
N ARG A 30 1.55 24.83 11.48
CA ARG A 30 1.59 24.47 10.05
C ARG A 30 2.82 23.62 9.69
N ARG A 31 3.99 23.97 10.24
CA ARG A 31 5.22 23.21 10.02
C ARG A 31 5.07 21.76 10.48
N VAL A 32 4.53 21.55 11.68
CA VAL A 32 4.31 20.21 12.24
C VAL A 32 3.27 19.44 11.42
N LEU A 33 2.12 20.04 11.11
CA LEU A 33 1.10 19.40 10.29
C LEU A 33 1.63 18.99 8.91
N LEU A 34 2.44 19.84 8.28
CA LEU A 34 3.09 19.55 6.99
C LEU A 34 4.11 18.41 7.12
N LYS A 35 4.95 18.43 8.19
CA LYS A 35 5.93 17.37 8.49
C LYS A 35 5.28 15.98 8.52
N TYR A 36 4.08 15.88 9.10
CA TYR A 36 3.34 14.62 9.20
C TYR A 36 2.30 14.41 8.08
N GLY A 37 2.29 15.25 7.06
CA GLY A 37 1.37 15.15 5.93
C GLY A 37 -0.11 15.30 6.29
N ILE A 38 -0.42 15.94 7.43
CA ILE A 38 -1.79 16.10 7.92
C ILE A 38 -2.44 17.30 7.24
N ARG A 39 -3.53 17.03 6.52
CA ARG A 39 -4.31 18.05 5.81
C ARG A 39 -5.71 18.15 6.43
N ALA A 40 -6.21 19.36 6.54
CA ALA A 40 -7.60 19.59 6.93
C ALA A 40 -8.54 19.10 5.83
N GLN A 41 -9.36 18.10 6.12
CA GLN A 41 -10.38 17.60 5.21
C GLN A 41 -11.77 18.02 5.68
N ALA A 42 -12.01 19.33 5.61
CA ALA A 42 -13.30 19.95 5.96
C ALA A 42 -14.41 19.56 4.98
N THR A 43 -14.06 19.33 3.72
CA THR A 43 -14.99 18.92 2.67
C THR A 43 -15.02 17.42 2.52
N PRO A 44 -16.21 16.83 2.26
CA PRO A 44 -16.31 15.41 1.98
C PRO A 44 -15.49 15.01 0.76
N PRO A 45 -14.86 13.83 0.75
CA PRO A 45 -14.10 13.34 -0.38
C PRO A 45 -15.02 12.94 -1.53
N ARG A 46 -14.57 13.18 -2.75
CA ARG A 46 -15.26 12.67 -3.94
C ARG A 46 -15.12 11.15 -4.01
N SER A 47 -16.23 10.48 -4.27
CA SER A 47 -16.24 9.03 -4.47
C SER A 47 -15.43 8.64 -5.69
N LYS A 48 -14.56 7.65 -5.54
CA LYS A 48 -13.80 7.00 -6.61
C LYS A 48 -14.28 5.57 -6.79
N SER A 49 -14.19 5.05 -8.00
CA SER A 49 -14.64 3.68 -8.32
C SER A 49 -13.44 2.74 -8.50
N LEU A 50 -13.59 1.49 -8.05
CA LEU A 50 -12.68 0.39 -8.35
C LEU A 50 -13.48 -0.73 -8.98
N ARG A 51 -13.09 -1.17 -10.18
CA ARG A 51 -13.78 -2.23 -10.92
C ARG A 51 -12.78 -3.11 -11.66
N PHE A 52 -13.01 -4.39 -11.71
CA PHE A 52 -12.32 -5.29 -12.63
C PHE A 52 -12.87 -5.12 -14.04
N GLU A 53 -12.02 -5.19 -15.04
CA GLU A 53 -12.39 -5.24 -16.46
C GLU A 53 -12.16 -6.62 -17.07
N SER A 54 -11.10 -7.30 -16.64
CA SER A 54 -10.85 -8.65 -17.11
C SER A 54 -9.98 -9.44 -16.15
N ILE A 55 -10.11 -10.76 -16.22
CA ILE A 55 -9.20 -11.72 -15.62
C ILE A 55 -8.90 -12.81 -16.63
N VAL A 56 -7.63 -13.00 -16.91
CA VAL A 56 -7.14 -14.07 -17.80
C VAL A 56 -6.02 -14.78 -17.07
N PHE A 57 -6.10 -16.09 -16.98
CA PHE A 57 -5.01 -16.88 -16.45
C PHE A 57 -4.92 -18.26 -17.08
N SER A 58 -3.73 -18.84 -17.05
CA SER A 58 -3.44 -20.17 -17.56
C SER A 58 -2.42 -20.88 -16.71
N GLY A 59 -2.36 -22.18 -16.85
CA GLY A 59 -1.42 -23.00 -16.12
C GLY A 59 -1.54 -24.48 -16.42
N ILE A 60 -0.90 -25.29 -15.60
CA ILE A 60 -0.86 -26.75 -15.73
C ILE A 60 -1.21 -27.35 -14.37
N ARG A 61 -2.31 -28.06 -14.30
CA ARG A 61 -2.67 -28.83 -13.10
C ARG A 61 -1.77 -30.06 -13.01
N SER A 62 -1.00 -30.12 -11.94
CA SER A 62 -0.22 -31.30 -11.55
C SER A 62 -0.87 -31.94 -10.33
N GLU A 63 -0.69 -33.24 -10.17
CA GLU A 63 -1.12 -34.00 -9.00
C GLU A 63 -2.65 -33.97 -8.71
N SER A 64 -3.47 -33.57 -9.69
CA SER A 64 -4.92 -33.51 -9.55
C SER A 64 -5.64 -34.32 -10.64
N ILE A 65 -6.92 -34.65 -10.42
CA ILE A 65 -7.75 -35.27 -11.40
C ILE A 65 -8.88 -34.30 -11.78
N PRO A 66 -8.94 -33.84 -13.05
CA PRO A 66 -8.06 -34.13 -14.17
C PRO A 66 -6.77 -33.31 -14.15
N ALA A 67 -5.65 -33.95 -14.48
CA ALA A 67 -4.38 -33.26 -14.74
C ALA A 67 -4.37 -32.66 -16.15
N GLY A 68 -3.53 -31.65 -16.39
CA GLY A 68 -3.34 -31.06 -17.71
C GLY A 68 -3.45 -29.55 -17.76
N PRO A 69 -3.28 -28.96 -18.94
CA PRO A 69 -3.37 -27.52 -19.11
C PRO A 69 -4.78 -27.00 -18.84
N PHE A 70 -4.85 -25.80 -18.31
CA PHE A 70 -6.09 -25.07 -18.13
C PHE A 70 -5.92 -23.59 -18.50
N SER A 71 -7.01 -22.97 -18.87
CA SER A 71 -7.08 -21.52 -19.08
C SER A 71 -8.45 -21.00 -18.70
N LEU A 72 -8.48 -19.76 -18.24
CA LEU A 72 -9.71 -19.02 -18.00
C LEU A 72 -9.55 -17.62 -18.58
N SER A 73 -10.60 -17.18 -19.29
CA SER A 73 -10.70 -15.80 -19.79
C SER A 73 -12.09 -15.28 -19.46
N TRP A 74 -12.14 -14.22 -18.65
CA TRP A 74 -13.37 -13.51 -18.31
C TRP A 74 -13.14 -12.03 -18.61
N LEU A 75 -13.74 -11.57 -19.67
CA LEU A 75 -13.53 -10.26 -20.27
C LEU A 75 -14.76 -9.39 -20.10
N ASP A 76 -14.63 -8.12 -20.40
CA ASP A 76 -15.72 -7.14 -20.49
C ASP A 76 -16.51 -6.99 -19.18
N LEU A 77 -15.80 -7.06 -18.05
CA LEU A 77 -16.40 -6.82 -16.75
C LEU A 77 -16.55 -5.30 -16.54
N ASP A 78 -17.71 -4.87 -16.04
CA ASP A 78 -17.98 -3.48 -15.70
C ASP A 78 -18.85 -3.39 -14.43
N ALA A 79 -19.55 -2.29 -14.23
CA ALA A 79 -20.53 -2.16 -13.17
C ALA A 79 -21.67 -3.18 -13.35
N GLY A 80 -22.09 -3.79 -12.26
CA GLY A 80 -23.16 -4.78 -12.27
C GLY A 80 -22.95 -5.92 -11.29
N VAL A 81 -23.81 -6.91 -11.38
CA VAL A 81 -23.72 -8.15 -10.60
C VAL A 81 -23.21 -9.27 -11.49
N TYR A 82 -22.17 -9.93 -11.05
CA TYR A 82 -21.50 -11.03 -11.72
C TYR A 82 -21.53 -12.28 -10.85
N ALA A 83 -21.62 -13.45 -11.46
CA ALA A 83 -21.66 -14.72 -10.74
C ALA A 83 -20.61 -15.71 -11.26
N VAL A 84 -19.82 -16.23 -10.33
CA VAL A 84 -18.95 -17.39 -10.54
C VAL A 84 -19.66 -18.62 -9.98
N MET A 85 -20.11 -19.50 -10.86
CA MET A 85 -21.04 -20.58 -10.53
C MET A 85 -20.49 -21.95 -10.88
N SER A 86 -20.85 -22.95 -10.09
CA SER A 86 -20.69 -24.36 -10.44
C SER A 86 -21.81 -25.15 -9.81
N GLU A 87 -22.17 -26.28 -10.43
CA GLU A 87 -23.22 -27.19 -9.88
C GLU A 87 -22.75 -27.91 -8.62
N ARG A 88 -21.44 -28.08 -8.46
CA ARG A 88 -20.84 -28.78 -7.31
C ARG A 88 -19.83 -27.92 -6.54
N ASN A 89 -19.55 -28.32 -5.32
CA ASN A 89 -18.47 -27.73 -4.52
C ASN A 89 -17.09 -28.15 -5.07
N LEU A 90 -16.04 -27.42 -4.67
CA LEU A 90 -14.64 -27.66 -5.04
C LEU A 90 -14.36 -27.60 -6.56
N ARG A 91 -15.07 -26.77 -7.30
CA ARG A 91 -14.92 -26.57 -8.75
C ARG A 91 -14.20 -25.26 -9.14
N GLY A 92 -13.47 -24.63 -8.23
CA GLY A 92 -12.63 -23.46 -8.52
C GLY A 92 -13.27 -22.08 -8.23
N LYS A 93 -14.55 -22.01 -7.76
CA LYS A 93 -15.21 -20.72 -7.47
C LYS A 93 -14.42 -19.80 -6.56
N SER A 94 -14.16 -20.27 -5.34
CA SER A 94 -13.39 -19.47 -4.35
C SER A 94 -11.96 -19.17 -4.82
N SER A 95 -11.39 -20.01 -5.67
CA SER A 95 -10.05 -19.77 -6.23
C SER A 95 -10.03 -18.53 -7.14
N ILE A 96 -11.04 -18.37 -8.01
CA ILE A 96 -11.17 -17.19 -8.86
C ILE A 96 -11.38 -15.94 -8.02
N LEU A 97 -12.27 -15.99 -7.02
CA LEU A 97 -12.52 -14.87 -6.12
C LEU A 97 -11.25 -14.49 -5.30
N ASN A 98 -10.49 -15.49 -4.87
CA ASN A 98 -9.23 -15.28 -4.17
C ASN A 98 -8.16 -14.70 -5.09
N ILE A 99 -8.09 -15.08 -6.37
CA ILE A 99 -7.18 -14.47 -7.35
C ILE A 99 -7.53 -12.98 -7.53
N LEU A 100 -8.80 -12.63 -7.68
CA LEU A 100 -9.24 -11.24 -7.77
C LEU A 100 -8.89 -10.45 -6.50
N ASN A 101 -9.13 -11.04 -5.32
CA ASN A 101 -8.76 -10.42 -4.05
C ASN A 101 -7.23 -10.27 -3.90
N ALA A 102 -6.46 -11.28 -4.33
CA ALA A 102 -5.00 -11.23 -4.35
C ALA A 102 -4.47 -10.14 -5.27
N ALA A 103 -5.08 -9.96 -6.44
CA ALA A 103 -4.68 -8.94 -7.42
C ALA A 103 -4.81 -7.51 -6.87
N ILE A 104 -5.94 -7.18 -6.23
CA ILE A 104 -6.12 -5.84 -5.63
C ILE A 104 -5.27 -5.61 -4.38
N ARG A 105 -4.68 -6.66 -3.80
CA ARG A 105 -3.81 -6.59 -2.62
C ARG A 105 -2.32 -6.71 -2.96
N GLY A 106 -2.00 -7.22 -4.15
CA GLY A 106 -0.63 -7.59 -4.50
C GLY A 106 -0.08 -8.73 -3.65
N ASP A 107 -0.95 -9.53 -3.00
CA ASP A 107 -0.59 -10.56 -2.01
C ASP A 107 -1.07 -11.93 -2.47
N PHE A 108 -0.37 -12.52 -3.43
CA PHE A 108 -0.71 -13.83 -3.98
C PHE A 108 -0.42 -14.99 -3.02
N PRO A 109 0.76 -15.07 -2.35
CA PRO A 109 1.07 -16.18 -1.46
C PRO A 109 0.13 -16.28 -0.27
N GLY A 110 -0.35 -15.14 0.24
CA GLY A 110 -1.22 -15.08 1.41
C GLY A 110 -2.70 -15.36 1.11
N ARG A 111 -3.10 -15.43 -0.18
CA ARG A 111 -4.51 -15.47 -0.57
C ARG A 111 -4.89 -16.63 -1.47
N ILE A 112 -3.97 -17.13 -2.26
CA ILE A 112 -4.18 -18.27 -3.15
C ILE A 112 -3.70 -19.54 -2.45
N LYS A 113 -4.45 -20.62 -2.60
CA LYS A 113 -4.02 -21.94 -2.12
C LYS A 113 -2.72 -22.36 -2.79
N SER A 114 -1.86 -23.04 -2.05
CA SER A 114 -0.53 -23.44 -2.52
C SER A 114 -0.55 -24.33 -3.77
N ASP A 115 -1.56 -25.21 -3.89
CA ASP A 115 -1.76 -26.03 -5.07
C ASP A 115 -2.13 -25.19 -6.30
N ILE A 116 -3.05 -24.26 -6.17
CA ILE A 116 -3.43 -23.33 -7.24
C ILE A 116 -2.24 -22.46 -7.66
N TRP A 117 -1.46 -21.98 -6.68
CA TRP A 117 -0.25 -21.20 -6.96
C TRP A 117 0.76 -22.01 -7.80
N LYS A 118 1.01 -23.27 -7.46
CA LYS A 118 1.90 -24.17 -8.21
C LYS A 118 1.42 -24.41 -9.65
N TRP A 119 0.13 -24.44 -9.88
CA TRP A 119 -0.43 -24.71 -11.22
C TRP A 119 -0.42 -23.50 -12.14
N LEU A 120 -0.46 -22.28 -11.58
CA LEU A 120 -0.49 -21.03 -12.35
C LEU A 120 0.84 -20.80 -13.07
N ASN A 121 0.78 -20.49 -14.38
CA ASN A 121 1.92 -20.06 -15.19
C ASN A 121 1.81 -18.58 -15.56
N ALA A 122 0.65 -18.12 -15.96
CA ALA A 122 0.42 -16.74 -16.33
C ALA A 122 -0.92 -16.25 -15.77
N LEU A 123 -0.94 -14.99 -15.35
CA LEU A 123 -2.13 -14.29 -14.91
C LEU A 123 -2.07 -12.84 -15.39
N GLU A 124 -3.16 -12.38 -15.99
CA GLU A 124 -3.40 -10.96 -16.26
C GLU A 124 -4.72 -10.55 -15.61
N VAL A 125 -4.69 -9.51 -14.79
CA VAL A 125 -5.88 -8.88 -14.23
C VAL A 125 -5.88 -7.41 -14.62
N ARG A 126 -6.93 -6.97 -15.30
CA ARG A 126 -7.17 -5.55 -15.58
C ARG A 126 -8.24 -5.03 -14.66
N PHE A 127 -7.97 -3.89 -14.08
CA PHE A 127 -8.91 -3.20 -13.22
C PHE A 127 -8.80 -1.69 -13.44
N ARG A 128 -9.89 -0.99 -13.19
CA ARG A 128 -9.98 0.46 -13.37
C ARG A 128 -10.19 1.14 -12.02
N ILE A 129 -9.42 2.19 -11.78
CA ILE A 129 -9.67 3.15 -10.71
C ILE A 129 -10.16 4.43 -11.38
N ASP A 130 -11.44 4.76 -11.21
CA ASP A 130 -12.14 5.79 -12.00
C ASP A 130 -11.96 5.55 -13.52
N ASN A 131 -11.27 6.46 -14.19
CA ASN A 131 -11.01 6.38 -15.63
C ASN A 131 -9.62 5.80 -15.97
N VAL A 132 -8.78 5.54 -14.96
CA VAL A 132 -7.42 5.04 -15.16
C VAL A 132 -7.42 3.52 -15.15
N LEU A 133 -6.94 2.93 -16.23
CA LEU A 133 -6.81 1.49 -16.38
C LEU A 133 -5.50 1.01 -15.78
N HIS A 134 -5.56 -0.09 -15.04
CA HIS A 134 -4.41 -0.77 -14.46
C HIS A 134 -4.35 -2.21 -14.94
N ARG A 135 -3.15 -2.71 -15.14
CA ARG A 135 -2.89 -4.08 -15.55
C ARG A 135 -1.84 -4.70 -14.63
N LEU A 136 -2.23 -5.79 -14.01
CA LEU A 136 -1.34 -6.65 -13.25
C LEU A 136 -1.08 -7.91 -14.04
N GLU A 137 0.16 -8.14 -14.39
CA GLU A 137 0.65 -9.32 -15.10
C GLU A 137 1.53 -10.13 -14.14
N LEU A 138 1.38 -11.44 -14.16
CA LEU A 138 2.21 -12.36 -13.40
C LEU A 138 2.60 -13.52 -14.32
N GLU A 139 3.88 -13.86 -14.31
CA GLU A 139 4.44 -14.98 -15.06
C GLU A 139 5.35 -15.79 -14.15
N LYS A 140 5.24 -17.11 -14.22
CA LYS A 140 6.11 -18.02 -13.50
C LYS A 140 6.17 -19.38 -14.20
N ASP A 141 7.22 -20.14 -13.89
CA ASP A 141 7.34 -21.51 -14.38
C ASP A 141 6.42 -22.46 -13.60
N ALA A 142 5.97 -23.53 -14.27
CA ALA A 142 5.11 -24.54 -13.64
C ALA A 142 5.85 -25.23 -12.47
N GLY A 143 5.16 -25.41 -11.35
CA GLY A 143 5.71 -26.07 -10.17
C GLY A 143 6.48 -25.17 -9.21
N GLU A 144 6.72 -23.91 -9.54
CA GLU A 144 7.33 -22.96 -8.61
C GLU A 144 6.42 -22.73 -7.40
N GLU A 145 6.96 -22.94 -6.19
CA GLU A 145 6.23 -22.84 -4.94
C GLU A 145 6.33 -21.46 -4.29
N LYS A 146 7.45 -20.78 -4.49
CA LYS A 146 7.73 -19.49 -3.86
C LYS A 146 7.27 -18.33 -4.75
N ALA A 147 6.62 -17.35 -4.16
CA ALA A 147 6.21 -16.14 -4.88
C ALA A 147 7.39 -15.31 -5.42
N THR A 148 8.56 -15.42 -4.79
CA THR A 148 9.79 -14.77 -5.24
C THR A 148 10.34 -15.34 -6.53
N GLN A 149 9.87 -16.51 -6.97
CA GLN A 149 10.25 -17.13 -8.24
C GLN A 149 9.41 -16.61 -9.42
N GLY A 150 8.17 -16.12 -9.15
CA GLY A 150 7.32 -15.50 -10.15
C GLY A 150 7.72 -14.05 -10.41
N ARG A 151 7.52 -13.60 -11.64
CA ARG A 151 7.68 -12.19 -12.04
C ARG A 151 6.32 -11.52 -12.12
N ALA A 152 6.22 -10.33 -11.54
CA ALA A 152 5.01 -9.53 -11.61
C ALA A 152 5.31 -8.16 -12.21
N ARG A 153 4.36 -7.64 -13.00
CA ARG A 153 4.39 -6.29 -13.53
C ARG A 153 3.05 -5.62 -13.23
N LEU A 154 3.11 -4.44 -12.64
CA LEU A 154 1.94 -3.57 -12.45
C LEU A 154 2.12 -2.34 -13.31
N SER A 155 1.17 -2.08 -14.19
CA SER A 155 1.20 -0.96 -15.12
C SER A 155 -0.10 -0.16 -15.07
N ARG A 156 -0.05 1.12 -15.45
CA ARG A 156 -1.22 1.99 -15.58
C ARG A 156 -1.31 2.57 -16.99
N SER A 157 -2.51 2.89 -17.42
CA SER A 157 -2.77 3.58 -18.67
C SER A 157 -3.96 4.53 -18.50
N ASP A 158 -3.81 5.76 -18.98
CA ASP A 158 -4.88 6.76 -18.94
C ASP A 158 -5.78 6.66 -20.19
N ASP A 159 -5.26 6.16 -21.31
CA ASP A 159 -5.92 6.04 -22.62
C ASP A 159 -6.21 4.59 -23.06
N GLY A 160 -5.75 3.60 -22.29
CA GLY A 160 -5.85 2.18 -22.64
C GLY A 160 -4.82 1.70 -23.68
N CYS A 161 -4.04 2.60 -24.26
CA CYS A 161 -3.06 2.29 -25.32
C CYS A 161 -1.63 2.35 -24.82
N GLN A 162 -1.27 3.41 -24.09
CA GLN A 162 0.07 3.61 -23.56
C GLN A 162 0.14 3.13 -22.10
N TRP A 163 1.09 2.25 -21.82
CA TRP A 163 1.25 1.66 -20.50
C TRP A 163 2.52 2.16 -19.80
N VAL A 164 2.34 2.73 -18.63
CA VAL A 164 3.44 3.14 -17.75
C VAL A 164 3.62 2.05 -16.67
N THR A 165 4.81 1.48 -16.59
CA THR A 165 5.12 0.47 -15.57
C THR A 165 5.32 1.14 -14.22
N LEU A 166 4.54 0.74 -13.23
CA LEU A 166 4.64 1.19 -11.84
C LEU A 166 5.53 0.27 -11.02
N TYR A 167 5.52 -1.02 -11.35
CA TYR A 167 6.33 -2.05 -10.69
C TYR A 167 6.71 -3.15 -11.68
N SER A 168 7.94 -3.65 -11.56
CA SER A 168 8.42 -4.84 -12.25
C SER A 168 9.42 -5.54 -11.34
N GLY A 169 9.08 -6.74 -10.88
CA GLY A 169 9.88 -7.50 -9.93
C GLY A 169 9.26 -8.84 -9.58
N ASP A 170 9.56 -9.36 -8.39
CA ASP A 170 8.94 -10.59 -7.87
C ASP A 170 7.46 -10.40 -7.49
N ALA A 171 6.73 -11.50 -7.39
CA ALA A 171 5.32 -11.51 -7.01
C ALA A 171 5.11 -11.60 -5.48
N ALA A 172 6.03 -11.02 -4.69
CA ALA A 172 6.04 -11.06 -3.24
C ALA A 172 5.89 -9.66 -2.60
N GLU A 173 6.70 -9.35 -1.58
CA GLU A 173 6.57 -8.15 -0.75
C GLU A 173 6.70 -6.83 -1.54
N GLY A 174 7.52 -6.80 -2.61
CA GLY A 174 7.66 -5.61 -3.46
C GLY A 174 6.36 -5.26 -4.20
N LEU A 175 5.71 -6.25 -4.81
CA LEU A 175 4.40 -6.08 -5.45
C LEU A 175 3.33 -5.66 -4.45
N LYS A 176 3.31 -6.27 -3.26
CA LYS A 176 2.37 -5.96 -2.19
C LYS A 176 2.51 -4.51 -1.73
N ALA A 177 3.73 -4.06 -1.44
CA ALA A 177 3.99 -2.69 -1.03
C ALA A 177 3.59 -1.67 -2.11
N GLN A 178 3.92 -1.93 -3.38
CA GLN A 178 3.55 -1.05 -4.49
C GLN A 178 2.05 -0.99 -4.72
N THR A 179 1.37 -2.15 -4.63
CA THR A 179 -0.10 -2.21 -4.76
C THR A 179 -0.77 -1.46 -3.61
N GLU A 180 -0.29 -1.63 -2.38
CA GLU A 180 -0.79 -0.89 -1.23
C GLU A 180 -0.63 0.62 -1.42
N GLN A 181 0.55 1.08 -1.84
CA GLN A 181 0.82 2.49 -2.12
C GLN A 181 -0.11 3.04 -3.21
N LEU A 182 -0.27 2.29 -4.32
CA LEU A 182 -1.17 2.66 -5.40
C LEU A 182 -2.60 2.83 -4.90
N MET A 183 -3.15 1.82 -4.24
CA MET A 183 -4.54 1.81 -3.80
C MET A 183 -4.83 2.88 -2.75
N MET A 184 -3.93 3.06 -1.77
CA MET A 184 -4.07 4.10 -0.75
C MET A 184 -4.07 5.50 -1.36
N LYS A 185 -3.17 5.75 -2.32
CA LYS A 185 -3.05 7.04 -3.00
C LYS A 185 -4.21 7.31 -3.95
N GLU A 186 -4.48 6.36 -4.85
CA GLU A 186 -5.48 6.58 -5.89
C GLU A 186 -6.91 6.60 -5.36
N LEU A 187 -7.22 5.84 -4.29
CA LEU A 187 -8.52 5.85 -3.63
C LEU A 187 -8.62 6.86 -2.47
N ASP A 188 -7.57 7.63 -2.21
CA ASP A 188 -7.50 8.66 -1.15
C ASP A 188 -7.84 8.12 0.25
N PHE A 189 -7.26 6.96 0.61
CA PHE A 189 -7.41 6.42 1.95
C PHE A 189 -6.27 6.84 2.87
N PRO A 190 -6.56 7.30 4.09
CA PRO A 190 -5.56 7.50 5.12
C PRO A 190 -5.19 6.16 5.78
N VAL A 191 -3.99 6.10 6.33
CA VAL A 191 -3.59 5.01 7.23
C VAL A 191 -4.44 5.08 8.51
N ILE A 192 -4.90 3.92 8.98
CA ILE A 192 -5.68 3.78 10.21
C ILE A 192 -4.77 3.25 11.30
N TYR A 193 -4.66 3.98 12.41
CA TYR A 193 -3.94 3.50 13.57
C TYR A 193 -4.86 2.68 14.47
N ALA A 194 -4.44 1.45 14.78
CA ALA A 194 -5.12 0.59 15.74
C ALA A 194 -4.20 0.28 16.91
N HIS A 195 -4.73 0.34 18.12
CA HIS A 195 -4.02 0.01 19.35
C HIS A 195 -4.51 -1.33 19.88
N ASN A 196 -3.61 -2.29 19.99
CA ASN A 196 -3.84 -3.55 20.67
C ASN A 196 -3.15 -3.49 22.05
N LYS A 197 -3.86 -3.84 23.11
CA LYS A 197 -3.35 -3.80 24.48
C LYS A 197 -2.10 -4.66 24.68
N ASN A 198 -1.94 -5.73 23.89
CA ASN A 198 -0.86 -6.69 24.05
C ASN A 198 0.37 -6.40 23.16
N THR A 199 0.18 -5.78 22.02
CA THR A 199 1.25 -5.56 21.01
C THR A 199 1.55 -4.09 20.75
N GLY A 200 0.87 -3.17 21.46
CA GLY A 200 0.99 -1.73 21.19
C GLY A 200 0.15 -1.28 20.00
N GLY A 201 0.49 -0.12 19.47
CA GLY A 201 -0.23 0.46 18.34
C GLY A 201 0.48 0.21 17.02
N HIS A 202 -0.27 -0.20 16.01
CA HIS A 202 0.25 -0.43 14.68
C HIS A 202 -0.55 0.35 13.62
N PRO A 203 0.12 0.93 12.61
CA PRO A 203 -0.56 1.50 11.46
C PRO A 203 -1.10 0.38 10.56
N HIS A 204 -2.32 0.55 10.08
CA HIS A 204 -2.97 -0.34 9.14
C HIS A 204 -3.34 0.41 7.87
N GLY A 205 -2.91 -0.10 6.74
CA GLY A 205 -3.19 0.47 5.42
C GLY A 205 -4.20 -0.36 4.63
N TRP A 206 -3.89 -0.54 3.37
CA TRP A 206 -4.74 -1.21 2.40
C TRP A 206 -5.17 -2.64 2.76
N PRO A 207 -4.32 -3.50 3.39
CA PRO A 207 -4.75 -4.84 3.79
C PRO A 207 -5.97 -4.85 4.72
N LEU A 208 -6.07 -3.86 5.63
CA LEU A 208 -7.24 -3.70 6.48
C LEU A 208 -8.46 -3.16 5.70
N ILE A 209 -8.26 -2.10 4.93
CA ILE A 209 -9.33 -1.42 4.19
C ILE A 209 -9.96 -2.35 3.16
N SER A 210 -9.14 -3.07 2.39
CA SER A 210 -9.60 -4.01 1.37
C SER A 210 -10.29 -5.25 1.93
N SER A 211 -10.09 -5.57 3.21
CA SER A 211 -10.82 -6.68 3.85
C SER A 211 -12.34 -6.44 3.93
N ALA A 212 -12.77 -5.20 3.84
CA ALA A 212 -14.19 -4.86 3.81
C ALA A 212 -14.88 -5.14 2.46
N PHE A 213 -14.11 -5.36 1.39
CA PHE A 213 -14.65 -5.66 0.05
C PHE A 213 -14.82 -7.15 -0.22
N TYR A 214 -14.18 -8.00 0.58
CA TYR A 214 -14.27 -9.46 0.46
C TYR A 214 -15.08 -10.03 1.61
N LEU A 215 -16.28 -10.50 1.29
CA LEU A 215 -17.23 -11.04 2.23
C LEU A 215 -17.32 -12.57 2.02
N SER A 216 -16.82 -13.34 2.98
CA SER A 216 -16.83 -14.81 2.91
C SER A 216 -17.68 -15.39 4.04
N SER A 217 -18.39 -16.47 3.71
CA SER A 217 -19.11 -17.29 4.70
C SER A 217 -18.22 -18.35 5.35
N SER A 218 -17.01 -18.58 4.82
CA SER A 218 -16.11 -19.64 5.33
C SER A 218 -15.50 -19.31 6.70
N VAL A 219 -15.54 -18.06 7.14
CA VAL A 219 -15.07 -17.62 8.44
C VAL A 219 -16.16 -16.80 9.13
N GLU A 220 -16.43 -17.10 10.39
CA GLU A 220 -17.41 -16.36 11.18
C GLU A 220 -17.08 -14.86 11.21
N PRO A 221 -18.00 -13.98 10.79
CA PRO A 221 -17.76 -12.54 10.82
C PRO A 221 -17.63 -12.04 12.25
N LYS A 222 -16.44 -11.61 12.65
CA LYS A 222 -16.16 -11.07 13.99
C LYS A 222 -16.37 -9.56 14.09
N ALA A 223 -16.34 -8.86 12.96
CA ALA A 223 -16.48 -7.42 12.86
C ALA A 223 -17.55 -7.03 11.82
N LEU A 224 -18.20 -5.90 12.03
CA LEU A 224 -19.18 -5.33 11.08
C LEU A 224 -18.56 -4.96 9.74
N PHE A 225 -17.35 -4.39 9.78
CA PHE A 225 -16.56 -4.02 8.61
C PHE A 225 -15.13 -4.54 8.76
N GLY A 226 -14.59 -5.12 7.69
CA GLY A 226 -13.27 -5.72 7.69
C GLY A 226 -13.21 -7.04 8.49
N ASP A 227 -11.98 -7.53 8.70
CA ASP A 227 -11.73 -8.82 9.35
C ASP A 227 -11.13 -8.69 10.76
N LEU A 228 -10.71 -7.49 11.16
CA LEU A 228 -10.08 -7.26 12.46
C LEU A 228 -11.10 -6.85 13.53
N PRO A 229 -11.32 -7.68 14.56
CA PRO A 229 -12.22 -7.37 15.67
C PRO A 229 -11.53 -6.49 16.72
N ILE A 230 -10.92 -5.37 16.30
CA ILE A 230 -10.30 -4.39 17.19
C ILE A 230 -11.29 -3.26 17.44
N ASP A 231 -11.48 -2.90 18.70
CA ASP A 231 -12.41 -1.84 19.10
C ASP A 231 -12.17 -0.52 18.34
N GLY A 232 -13.23 0.01 17.78
CA GLY A 232 -13.25 1.28 17.02
C GLY A 232 -12.81 1.16 15.55
N ILE A 233 -12.16 0.07 15.11
CA ILE A 233 -11.76 -0.11 13.71
C ILE A 233 -12.97 -0.25 12.77
N PRO A 234 -13.97 -1.09 13.05
CA PRO A 234 -15.13 -1.23 12.18
C PRO A 234 -15.89 0.08 11.98
N LEU A 235 -16.07 0.86 13.05
CA LEU A 235 -16.69 2.18 12.94
C LEU A 235 -15.86 3.15 12.10
N ARG A 236 -14.53 3.17 12.30
CA ARG A 236 -13.64 4.06 11.56
C ARG A 236 -13.61 3.72 10.06
N LEU A 237 -13.62 2.43 9.71
CA LEU A 237 -13.77 1.99 8.33
C LEU A 237 -15.10 2.47 7.74
N LEU A 238 -16.20 2.32 8.47
CA LEU A 238 -17.50 2.83 8.04
C LEU A 238 -17.48 4.35 7.83
N GLN A 239 -16.96 5.10 8.79
CA GLN A 239 -16.81 6.57 8.71
C GLN A 239 -15.97 7.00 7.48
N LEU A 240 -14.90 6.26 7.18
CA LEU A 240 -14.07 6.51 6.01
C LEU A 240 -14.83 6.23 4.71
N PHE A 241 -15.54 5.10 4.63
CA PHE A 241 -16.27 4.71 3.44
C PHE A 241 -17.43 5.65 3.11
N ILE A 242 -18.12 6.16 4.11
CA ILE A 242 -19.16 7.19 3.90
C ILE A 242 -18.57 8.56 3.57
N GLY A 243 -17.25 8.72 3.72
CA GLY A 243 -16.60 10.01 3.46
C GLY A 243 -16.96 11.09 4.45
N LEU A 244 -17.10 10.74 5.73
CA LEU A 244 -17.39 11.71 6.77
C LEU A 244 -16.28 12.77 6.81
N PRO A 245 -16.60 14.07 6.78
CA PRO A 245 -15.61 15.13 6.93
C PRO A 245 -14.78 14.96 8.19
N TRP A 246 -13.55 15.41 8.16
CA TRP A 246 -12.57 15.36 9.26
C TRP A 246 -12.10 13.95 9.67
N VAL A 247 -12.67 12.86 9.15
CA VAL A 247 -12.27 11.50 9.54
C VAL A 247 -10.83 11.18 9.13
N SER A 248 -10.42 11.62 7.94
CA SER A 248 -9.05 11.43 7.48
C SER A 248 -8.06 12.30 8.26
N THR A 249 -8.42 13.57 8.51
CA THR A 249 -7.63 14.48 9.35
C THR A 249 -7.45 13.90 10.75
N TYR A 250 -8.54 13.45 11.37
CA TYR A 250 -8.50 12.79 12.68
C TYR A 250 -7.62 11.53 12.66
N SER A 251 -7.81 10.66 11.66
CA SER A 251 -7.01 9.43 11.54
C SER A 251 -5.52 9.72 11.36
N ALA A 252 -5.17 10.68 10.52
CA ALA A 252 -3.78 11.06 10.28
C ALA A 252 -3.15 11.68 11.54
N ALA A 253 -3.85 12.61 12.20
CA ALA A 253 -3.37 13.26 13.44
C ALA A 253 -3.19 12.24 14.58
N LEU A 254 -4.16 11.35 14.77
CA LEU A 254 -4.07 10.29 15.77
C LEU A 254 -2.93 9.30 15.48
N THR A 255 -2.74 8.92 14.21
CA THR A 255 -1.64 8.05 13.80
C THR A 255 -0.29 8.67 14.13
N ALA A 256 -0.06 9.92 13.72
CA ALA A 256 1.16 10.65 14.02
C ALA A 256 1.38 10.83 15.52
N GLN A 257 0.34 11.21 16.27
CA GLN A 257 0.37 11.29 17.73
C GLN A 257 0.85 9.97 18.36
N LYS A 258 0.24 8.84 17.96
CA LYS A 258 0.54 7.52 18.52
C LYS A 258 1.95 7.02 18.14
N GLN A 259 2.43 7.34 16.95
CA GLN A 259 3.80 7.04 16.55
C GLN A 259 4.82 7.77 17.44
N ILE A 260 4.62 9.06 17.75
CA ILE A 260 5.48 9.80 18.67
C ILE A 260 5.38 9.23 20.09
N GLU A 261 4.16 9.01 20.61
CA GLU A 261 3.96 8.43 21.95
C GLU A 261 4.67 7.08 22.09
N GLN A 262 4.61 6.23 21.06
CA GLN A 262 5.31 4.94 21.04
C GLN A 262 6.83 5.12 20.94
N GLY A 263 7.30 6.09 20.15
CA GLY A 263 8.72 6.46 20.08
C GLY A 263 9.25 6.91 21.44
N ILE A 264 8.49 7.72 22.16
CA ILE A 264 8.82 8.16 23.54
C ILE A 264 8.80 6.97 24.52
N ALA A 265 7.78 6.11 24.45
CA ALA A 265 7.65 4.94 25.35
C ALA A 265 8.75 3.89 25.13
N ASN A 266 9.22 3.75 23.90
CA ASN A 266 10.32 2.83 23.55
C ASN A 266 11.71 3.39 23.87
N ARG A 267 11.82 4.68 24.30
CA ARG A 267 13.08 5.20 24.80
C ARG A 267 13.41 4.49 26.12
N PRO A 268 14.66 4.06 26.31
CA PRO A 268 15.06 3.42 27.56
C PRO A 268 14.71 4.33 28.73
N ASN A 269 14.17 3.73 29.80
CA ASN A 269 13.73 4.46 30.99
C ASN A 269 14.93 5.20 31.62
N GLN A 270 15.12 6.47 31.22
CA GLN A 270 16.28 7.29 31.58
C GLN A 270 16.38 7.47 33.10
N ALA A 271 15.26 7.56 33.80
CA ALA A 271 15.24 7.69 35.25
C ALA A 271 15.74 6.44 35.98
N GLY A 272 15.35 5.25 35.55
CA GLY A 272 15.83 3.98 36.09
C GLY A 272 17.33 3.77 35.79
N THR A 273 17.73 4.07 34.57
CA THR A 273 19.13 3.98 34.13
C THR A 273 20.02 5.00 34.89
N ALA A 274 19.55 6.23 35.07
CA ALA A 274 20.26 7.25 35.83
C ALA A 274 20.46 6.87 37.32
N THR A 275 19.49 6.21 37.93
CA THR A 275 19.59 5.71 39.31
C THR A 275 20.63 4.60 39.42
N VAL A 276 20.62 3.63 38.51
CA VAL A 276 21.64 2.56 38.48
C VAL A 276 23.04 3.11 38.23
N LEU A 277 23.17 4.08 37.31
CA LEU A 277 24.45 4.72 37.03
C LEU A 277 24.98 5.56 38.22
N LYS A 278 24.10 6.25 38.97
CA LYS A 278 24.47 6.97 40.19
C LYS A 278 24.98 6.04 41.26
N THR A 279 24.30 4.92 41.49
CA THR A 279 24.74 3.91 42.47
C THR A 279 26.11 3.36 42.07
N ARG A 280 26.29 3.07 40.78
CA ARG A 280 27.56 2.56 40.28
C ARG A 280 28.69 3.59 40.36
N LEU A 281 28.40 4.88 40.13
CA LEU A 281 29.37 5.95 40.27
C LEU A 281 29.86 6.06 41.71
N LEU A 282 28.97 6.00 42.71
CA LEU A 282 29.33 6.02 44.12
C LEU A 282 30.26 4.86 44.52
N GLU A 283 29.95 3.65 44.06
CA GLU A 283 30.80 2.47 44.28
C GLU A 283 32.18 2.63 43.66
N VAL A 284 32.29 3.22 42.46
CA VAL A 284 33.57 3.45 41.77
C VAL A 284 34.37 4.55 42.45
N GLU A 285 33.72 5.63 42.93
CA GLU A 285 34.37 6.73 43.66
C GLU A 285 34.92 6.25 45.02
N GLU A 286 34.22 5.34 45.71
CA GLU A 286 34.69 4.74 46.95
C GLU A 286 35.92 3.86 46.71
N GLN A 287 35.89 3.02 45.67
CA GLN A 287 37.03 2.20 45.26
C GLN A 287 38.22 3.05 44.82
N LEU A 288 37.99 4.19 44.18
CA LEU A 288 39.00 5.13 43.74
C LEU A 288 39.70 5.81 44.93
N ALA A 289 38.93 6.18 45.95
CA ALA A 289 39.47 6.78 47.19
C ALA A 289 40.39 5.81 47.93
N GLU A 290 40.07 4.53 47.95
CA GLU A 290 40.88 3.46 48.54
C GLU A 290 42.17 3.20 47.74
N ALA A 291 42.08 3.17 46.40
CA ALA A 291 43.22 2.93 45.52
C ALA A 291 44.20 4.11 45.47
N LYS A 292 43.75 5.37 45.66
CA LYS A 292 44.61 6.57 45.73
C LYS A 292 45.52 6.64 46.97
N LYS A 293 45.23 5.89 48.02
CA LYS A 293 46.06 5.83 49.25
C LYS A 293 47.36 5.03 49.09
N SER A 294 47.55 4.31 47.96
CA SER A 294 48.66 3.36 47.71
C SER A 294 49.57 3.71 46.48
N ARG A 295 49.83 4.98 46.14
CA ARG A 295 50.37 5.46 44.82
C ARG A 295 51.89 5.58 44.68
N GLY A 296 52.45 5.29 43.44
CA GLY A 296 53.80 5.56 42.92
C GLY A 296 53.80 6.08 41.45
N PRO A 297 54.91 6.70 40.86
CA PRO A 297 54.89 7.54 39.63
C PRO A 297 54.88 6.76 38.29
N ASP A 298 54.28 7.34 37.21
CA ASP A 298 53.81 6.59 36.04
C ASP A 298 54.08 7.21 34.63
N ASN A 299 54.49 6.33 33.68
CA ASN A 299 54.62 6.59 32.23
C ASN A 299 53.48 5.98 31.38
N ARG A 300 52.51 5.26 31.93
CA ARG A 300 51.43 4.56 31.24
C ARG A 300 50.19 5.43 30.97
N SER A 301 49.97 6.43 31.81
CA SER A 301 48.84 7.36 31.72
C SER A 301 48.77 8.06 30.36
N ALA A 302 49.94 8.47 29.82
CA ALA A 302 50.00 9.10 28.51
C ALA A 302 49.57 8.17 27.36
N LEU A 303 49.98 6.90 27.39
CA LEU A 303 49.61 5.93 26.35
C LEU A 303 48.09 5.56 26.43
N ARG A 304 47.53 5.50 27.64
CA ARG A 304 46.07 5.24 27.81
C ARG A 304 45.23 6.43 27.36
N LEU A 305 45.64 7.65 27.64
CA LEU A 305 44.99 8.85 27.15
C LEU A 305 45.03 8.92 25.62
N GLN A 306 46.14 8.50 25.01
CA GLN A 306 46.29 8.42 23.58
C GLN A 306 45.36 7.36 22.99
N LEU A 307 45.24 6.17 23.61
CA LEU A 307 44.34 5.10 23.18
C LEU A 307 42.88 5.56 23.26
N ALA A 308 42.47 6.19 24.36
CA ALA A 308 41.10 6.69 24.53
C ALA A 308 40.72 7.74 23.45
N ARG A 309 41.64 8.65 23.09
CA ARG A 309 41.41 9.58 21.98
C ARG A 309 41.30 8.90 20.62
N LEU A 310 42.11 7.85 20.39
CA LEU A 310 42.03 7.07 19.17
C LEU A 310 40.71 6.29 19.09
N ASP A 311 40.23 5.70 20.18
CA ASP A 311 38.97 4.99 20.23
C ASP A 311 37.76 5.90 19.90
N GLU A 312 37.77 7.12 20.43
CA GLU A 312 36.77 8.15 20.10
C GLU A 312 36.79 8.50 18.61
N THR A 313 38.01 8.70 18.07
CA THR A 313 38.21 8.99 16.64
C THR A 313 37.74 7.81 15.76
N ILE A 314 38.06 6.58 16.13
CA ILE A 314 37.63 5.36 15.44
C ILE A 314 36.11 5.23 15.47
N ALA A 315 35.46 5.53 16.58
CA ALA A 315 34.00 5.51 16.68
C ALA A 315 33.35 6.54 15.75
N SER A 316 33.95 7.74 15.63
CA SER A 316 33.50 8.76 14.67
C SER A 316 33.73 8.32 13.22
N ASP A 317 34.93 7.84 12.89
CA ASP A 317 35.29 7.41 11.54
C ASP A 317 34.45 6.20 11.09
N ARG A 318 34.12 5.30 12.01
CA ARG A 318 33.23 4.15 11.72
C ARG A 318 31.80 4.59 11.34
N ARG A 319 31.28 5.64 11.97
CA ARG A 319 30.01 6.24 11.58
C ARG A 319 30.11 6.86 10.20
N GLN A 320 31.12 7.72 9.99
CA GLN A 320 31.33 8.39 8.70
C GLN A 320 31.53 7.42 7.53
N ALA A 321 32.26 6.31 7.74
CA ALA A 321 32.46 5.29 6.72
C ALA A 321 31.15 4.55 6.39
N ARG A 322 30.31 4.25 7.40
CA ARG A 322 28.99 3.66 7.17
C ARG A 322 28.07 4.58 6.38
N ASP A 323 28.00 5.85 6.78
CA ASP A 323 27.17 6.84 6.10
C ASP A 323 27.59 7.02 4.64
N ALA A 324 28.91 7.08 4.38
CA ALA A 324 29.44 7.19 3.03
C ALA A 324 29.14 5.94 2.18
N ASN A 325 29.21 4.74 2.76
CA ASN A 325 28.83 3.51 2.06
C ASN A 325 27.34 3.48 1.72
N THR A 326 26.48 3.93 2.62
CA THR A 326 25.03 4.03 2.34
C THR A 326 24.74 5.00 1.18
N VAL A 327 25.46 6.15 1.14
CA VAL A 327 25.33 7.10 0.01
C VAL A 327 25.84 6.47 -1.30
N MET A 328 26.95 5.77 -1.26
CA MET A 328 27.54 5.09 -2.43
C MET A 328 26.59 4.03 -2.99
N GLU A 329 25.97 3.21 -2.13
CA GLU A 329 24.98 2.21 -2.51
C GLU A 329 23.73 2.84 -3.14
N ALA A 330 23.25 3.95 -2.56
CA ALA A 330 22.12 4.71 -3.10
C ALA A 330 22.43 5.32 -4.48
N ASP A 331 23.61 5.90 -4.65
CA ASP A 331 24.06 6.45 -5.94
C ASP A 331 24.23 5.35 -6.99
N HIS A 332 24.75 4.18 -6.59
CA HIS A 332 24.88 3.01 -7.46
C HIS A 332 23.50 2.52 -7.94
N SER A 333 22.56 2.37 -7.03
CA SER A 333 21.18 1.98 -7.35
C SER A 333 20.50 3.01 -8.28
N SER A 334 20.68 4.29 -7.99
CA SER A 334 20.15 5.39 -8.80
C SER A 334 20.71 5.38 -10.22
N LEU A 335 22.01 5.16 -10.38
CA LEU A 335 22.62 5.02 -11.71
C LEU A 335 22.06 3.82 -12.47
N GLY A 336 21.85 2.69 -11.80
CA GLY A 336 21.22 1.51 -12.39
C GLY A 336 19.85 1.83 -12.98
N ALA A 337 18.97 2.46 -12.19
CA ALA A 337 17.61 2.82 -12.60
C ALA A 337 17.59 3.83 -13.77
N ILE A 338 18.44 4.86 -13.71
CA ILE A 338 18.53 5.86 -14.78
C ILE A 338 19.09 5.23 -16.07
N SER A 339 20.09 4.33 -15.96
CA SER A 339 20.67 3.64 -17.10
C SER A 339 19.67 2.71 -17.79
N GLU A 340 18.84 2.00 -17.02
CA GLU A 340 17.76 1.16 -17.56
C GLU A 340 16.73 2.00 -18.31
N SER A 341 16.34 3.15 -17.74
CA SER A 341 15.44 4.10 -18.39
C SER A 341 16.01 4.63 -19.70
N PHE A 342 17.31 4.95 -19.72
CA PHE A 342 18.01 5.39 -20.92
C PHE A 342 18.02 4.31 -22.00
N GLU A 343 18.35 3.07 -21.67
CA GLU A 343 18.36 1.96 -22.62
C GLU A 343 16.95 1.66 -23.17
N THR A 344 15.94 1.81 -22.34
CA THR A 344 14.54 1.65 -22.74
C THR A 344 14.12 2.74 -23.73
N ALA A 345 14.43 3.99 -23.42
CA ALA A 345 14.16 5.12 -24.32
C ALA A 345 14.91 4.99 -25.64
N ARG A 346 16.17 4.54 -25.61
CA ARG A 346 16.99 4.31 -26.80
C ARG A 346 16.43 3.21 -27.69
N ARG A 347 15.96 2.10 -27.10
CA ARG A 347 15.28 1.03 -27.86
C ARG A 347 14.00 1.54 -28.52
N ARG A 348 13.23 2.37 -27.79
CA ARG A 348 12.01 2.98 -28.34
C ARG A 348 12.30 3.91 -29.50
N LEU A 349 13.31 4.78 -29.39
CA LEU A 349 13.74 5.65 -30.49
C LEU A 349 14.11 4.83 -31.72
N LYS A 350 14.95 3.80 -31.54
CA LYS A 350 15.37 2.90 -32.62
C LYS A 350 14.17 2.25 -33.31
N LEU A 351 13.18 1.81 -32.53
CA LEU A 351 11.95 1.19 -33.06
C LEU A 351 11.13 2.19 -33.89
N LEU A 352 11.00 3.44 -33.44
CA LEU A 352 10.35 4.51 -34.20
C LEU A 352 11.10 4.85 -35.49
N GLU A 353 12.43 4.87 -35.48
CA GLU A 353 13.26 5.08 -36.68
C GLU A 353 13.11 3.91 -37.66
N GLU A 354 13.09 2.66 -37.17
CA GLU A 354 12.87 1.47 -37.98
C GLU A 354 11.44 1.46 -38.57
N GLU A 355 10.42 1.80 -37.78
CA GLU A 355 9.02 1.95 -38.25
C GLU A 355 8.94 3.00 -39.35
N ARG A 356 9.55 4.18 -39.19
CA ARG A 356 9.61 5.22 -40.20
C ARG A 356 10.30 4.74 -41.47
N SER A 357 11.46 4.11 -41.33
CA SER A 357 12.24 3.56 -42.45
C SER A 357 11.46 2.48 -43.20
N ALA A 358 10.80 1.57 -42.47
CA ALA A 358 9.95 0.53 -43.05
C ALA A 358 8.75 1.17 -43.76
N GLY A 359 8.08 2.12 -43.12
CA GLY A 359 6.94 2.86 -43.72
C GLY A 359 7.33 3.56 -45.00
N TYR A 360 8.49 4.24 -45.04
CA TYR A 360 9.02 4.85 -46.26
C TYR A 360 9.31 3.81 -47.35
N SER A 361 9.95 2.70 -47.01
CA SER A 361 10.27 1.63 -47.95
C SER A 361 9.02 0.95 -48.47
N PHE A 362 8.02 0.68 -47.62
CA PHE A 362 6.74 0.11 -48.04
C PHE A 362 5.93 1.02 -48.95
N ARG A 363 5.99 2.35 -48.76
CA ARG A 363 5.30 3.31 -49.63
C ARG A 363 5.89 3.36 -51.05
N GLN A 364 7.18 3.01 -51.21
CA GLN A 364 7.85 2.95 -52.49
C GLN A 364 7.70 1.61 -53.21
N LEU A 365 7.22 0.55 -52.52
CA LEU A 365 7.01 -0.73 -53.14
C LEU A 365 5.76 -0.69 -54.02
N SER A 366 5.93 -1.05 -55.28
CA SER A 366 4.83 -1.32 -56.23
C SER A 366 4.66 -2.83 -56.34
N PRO A 367 3.92 -3.46 -55.39
CA PRO A 367 3.79 -4.91 -55.39
C PRO A 367 3.04 -5.40 -56.62
N SER A 368 3.61 -6.36 -57.30
CA SER A 368 2.99 -7.05 -58.45
C SER A 368 2.11 -8.22 -58.07
N CYS A 369 2.14 -8.63 -56.81
CA CYS A 369 1.32 -9.70 -56.26
C CYS A 369 1.01 -9.45 -54.79
N CYS A 370 -0.03 -10.07 -54.27
CA CYS A 370 -0.40 -10.04 -52.84
C CYS A 370 0.66 -10.79 -52.02
N PRO A 371 1.23 -10.18 -50.96
CA PRO A 371 2.25 -10.83 -50.14
C PRO A 371 1.71 -11.99 -49.28
N ALA A 372 0.40 -12.11 -49.12
CA ALA A 372 -0.21 -13.17 -48.31
C ALA A 372 -0.64 -14.40 -49.12
N CYS A 373 -1.09 -14.26 -50.39
CA CYS A 373 -1.60 -15.36 -51.21
C CYS A 373 -0.90 -15.46 -52.57
N GLU A 374 0.11 -14.64 -52.87
CA GLU A 374 0.88 -14.61 -54.11
C GLU A 374 0.04 -14.39 -55.40
N GLY A 375 -1.26 -14.12 -55.28
CA GLY A 375 -2.13 -13.76 -56.39
C GLY A 375 -1.63 -12.46 -57.07
N ARG A 376 -1.47 -12.50 -58.38
CA ARG A 376 -1.04 -11.32 -59.16
C ARG A 376 -2.16 -10.28 -59.21
N PHE A 377 -1.79 -9.00 -59.07
CA PHE A 377 -2.70 -7.91 -59.30
C PHE A 377 -2.86 -7.70 -60.82
N GLU A 378 -4.06 -7.68 -61.33
CA GLU A 378 -4.34 -7.21 -62.68
C GLU A 378 -4.16 -5.69 -62.70
N ILE A 379 -3.04 -5.22 -63.25
CA ILE A 379 -2.78 -3.82 -63.46
C ILE A 379 -3.50 -3.45 -64.78
N GLU A 380 -4.68 -2.86 -64.70
CA GLU A 380 -5.25 -2.19 -65.85
C GLU A 380 -4.33 -1.02 -66.27
N ALA A 381 -3.70 -1.22 -67.44
CA ALA A 381 -2.71 -0.32 -68.00
C ALA A 381 -3.38 0.90 -68.66
N THR A 382 -4.08 1.74 -67.93
CA THR A 382 -4.51 3.08 -68.41
C THR A 382 -5.00 3.92 -67.23
N VAL A 383 -4.10 4.43 -66.39
CA VAL A 383 -4.36 5.66 -65.64
C VAL A 383 -3.01 6.37 -65.51
N GLU A 384 -2.92 7.53 -66.09
CA GLU A 384 -1.80 8.47 -65.83
C GLU A 384 -1.60 8.70 -64.32
N PRO A 385 -0.41 8.94 -63.83
CA PRO A 385 -0.16 9.16 -62.42
C PRO A 385 -0.86 10.43 -61.96
N SER A 386 -2.08 10.32 -61.51
CA SER A 386 -2.76 11.37 -60.78
C SER A 386 -2.07 11.57 -59.44
N SER A 387 -1.80 12.80 -59.10
CA SER A 387 -1.03 13.29 -57.96
C SER A 387 -1.63 13.02 -56.59
N ASP A 388 -2.57 12.11 -56.43
CA ASP A 388 -3.21 11.83 -55.17
C ASP A 388 -2.64 10.55 -54.54
N ALA A 389 -1.99 10.73 -53.41
CA ALA A 389 -1.38 9.69 -52.60
C ALA A 389 -2.43 8.69 -52.09
N SER A 390 -2.70 7.67 -52.90
CA SER A 390 -3.54 6.52 -52.49
C SER A 390 -2.73 5.25 -52.44
N CYS A 391 -3.05 4.37 -51.49
CA CYS A 391 -2.39 3.07 -51.33
C CYS A 391 -2.59 2.23 -52.61
N ALA A 392 -1.50 1.71 -53.15
CA ALA A 392 -1.52 0.87 -54.34
C ALA A 392 -2.35 -0.43 -54.17
N LEU A 393 -2.50 -0.93 -52.96
CA LEU A 393 -3.21 -2.15 -52.60
C LEU A 393 -4.69 -1.93 -52.29
N CYS A 394 -5.01 -1.06 -51.31
CA CYS A 394 -6.37 -0.87 -50.82
C CYS A 394 -7.09 0.36 -51.40
N LYS A 395 -6.42 1.15 -52.21
CA LYS A 395 -6.97 2.37 -52.85
C LYS A 395 -7.43 3.48 -51.86
N ASN A 396 -7.22 3.29 -50.56
CA ASN A 396 -7.51 4.31 -49.58
C ASN A 396 -6.50 5.49 -49.70
N ALA A 397 -6.96 6.71 -49.51
CA ALA A 397 -6.10 7.88 -49.46
C ALA A 397 -5.04 7.72 -48.35
N LEU A 398 -3.78 7.89 -48.69
CA LEU A 398 -2.70 7.98 -47.71
C LEU A 398 -2.84 9.32 -47.01
N ALA A 399 -3.13 9.33 -45.71
CA ALA A 399 -3.21 10.54 -44.93
C ALA A 399 -1.87 11.30 -45.02
N ALA A 400 -1.89 12.53 -45.49
CA ALA A 400 -0.72 13.38 -45.57
C ALA A 400 -0.13 13.73 -44.18
N ASP A 401 -0.98 13.65 -43.15
CA ASP A 401 -0.64 14.05 -41.77
C ASP A 401 0.22 13.03 -41.01
N GLY A 402 0.40 11.82 -41.52
CA GLY A 402 1.17 10.78 -40.81
C GLY A 402 2.68 11.02 -40.77
N ALA A 403 3.25 11.80 -41.68
CA ALA A 403 4.68 12.04 -41.73
C ALA A 403 5.14 13.10 -40.72
N GLU A 404 4.34 14.17 -40.53
CA GLU A 404 4.64 15.21 -39.54
C GLU A 404 4.47 14.70 -38.12
N ALA A 405 3.40 13.92 -37.84
CA ALA A 405 3.16 13.32 -36.55
C ALA A 405 4.24 12.27 -36.16
N ASP A 406 4.80 11.55 -37.13
CA ASP A 406 5.90 10.59 -36.87
C ASP A 406 7.23 11.32 -36.66
N ASP A 407 7.48 12.45 -37.32
CA ASP A 407 8.67 13.27 -37.08
C ASP A 407 8.65 13.94 -35.70
N ASP A 408 7.50 14.42 -35.25
CA ASP A 408 7.33 14.94 -33.88
C ASP A 408 7.60 13.87 -32.84
N ARG A 409 7.05 12.64 -32.99
CA ARG A 409 7.28 11.53 -32.08
C ARG A 409 8.74 11.08 -32.02
N ILE A 410 9.46 11.11 -33.16
CA ILE A 410 10.89 10.79 -33.21
C ILE A 410 11.69 11.93 -32.57
N THR A 411 11.31 13.17 -32.76
CA THR A 411 11.93 14.34 -32.15
C THR A 411 11.79 14.28 -30.64
N ASP A 412 10.59 14.05 -30.11
CA ASP A 412 10.34 13.88 -28.68
C ASP A 412 11.13 12.70 -28.08
N ALA A 413 11.19 11.58 -28.79
CA ALA A 413 11.96 10.43 -28.36
C ALA A 413 13.48 10.71 -28.38
N THR A 414 13.96 11.50 -29.36
CA THR A 414 15.37 11.91 -29.46
C THR A 414 15.73 12.86 -28.31
N ASP A 415 14.89 13.81 -28.02
CA ASP A 415 15.08 14.75 -26.90
C ASP A 415 15.09 14.01 -25.55
N LEU A 416 14.17 13.06 -25.35
CA LEU A 416 14.15 12.22 -24.17
C LEU A 416 15.43 11.40 -24.00
N VAL A 417 15.93 10.79 -25.10
CA VAL A 417 17.20 10.03 -25.08
C VAL A 417 18.37 10.97 -24.75
N ALA A 418 18.39 12.18 -25.29
CA ALA A 418 19.42 13.16 -25.00
C ALA A 418 19.41 13.63 -23.54
N GLU A 419 18.22 13.84 -22.96
CA GLU A 419 18.05 14.21 -21.55
C GLU A 419 18.47 13.07 -20.62
N LEU A 420 18.01 11.86 -20.88
CA LEU A 420 18.38 10.68 -20.09
C LEU A 420 19.89 10.39 -20.18
N LYS A 421 20.51 10.60 -21.34
CA LYS A 421 21.96 10.49 -21.50
C LYS A 421 22.71 11.46 -20.59
N ARG A 422 22.28 12.74 -20.53
CA ARG A 422 22.84 13.72 -19.60
C ARG A 422 22.66 13.29 -18.14
N SER A 423 21.50 12.77 -17.81
CA SER A 423 21.19 12.26 -16.49
C SER A 423 22.09 11.07 -16.09
N VAL A 424 22.36 10.15 -17.01
CA VAL A 424 23.32 9.03 -16.81
C VAL A 424 24.73 9.57 -16.53
N GLU A 425 25.20 10.55 -17.30
CA GLU A 425 26.55 11.11 -17.08
C GLU A 425 26.66 11.85 -15.73
N LEU A 426 25.62 12.55 -15.32
CA LEU A 426 25.55 13.18 -14.00
C LEU A 426 25.52 12.14 -12.87
N ALA A 427 24.75 11.06 -13.03
CA ALA A 427 24.67 9.99 -12.06
C ALA A 427 26.00 9.23 -11.94
N LYS A 428 26.70 8.96 -13.05
CA LYS A 428 28.06 8.39 -13.05
C LYS A 428 29.07 9.27 -12.31
N ALA A 429 29.01 10.57 -12.55
CA ALA A 429 29.89 11.51 -11.87
C ALA A 429 29.63 11.55 -10.36
N ARG A 430 28.35 11.44 -9.95
CA ARG A 430 27.95 11.36 -8.54
C ARG A 430 28.44 10.06 -7.91
N GLN A 431 28.17 8.93 -8.53
CA GLN A 431 28.63 7.61 -8.08
C GLN A 431 30.15 7.58 -7.89
N LYS A 432 30.92 8.09 -8.86
CA LYS A 432 32.38 8.14 -8.74
C LYS A 432 32.86 8.98 -7.56
N ARG A 433 32.15 10.09 -7.24
CA ARG A 433 32.47 10.93 -6.09
C ARG A 433 32.15 10.22 -4.77
N SER A 434 30.98 9.59 -4.65
CA SER A 434 30.58 8.87 -3.45
C SER A 434 31.48 7.64 -3.22
N GLU A 435 31.90 6.94 -4.26
CA GLU A 435 32.85 5.84 -4.18
C GLU A 435 34.23 6.30 -3.67
N THR A 436 34.75 7.41 -4.20
CA THR A 436 36.04 7.95 -3.72
C THR A 436 35.94 8.43 -2.28
N ASP A 437 34.84 9.05 -1.85
CA ASP A 437 34.62 9.47 -0.47
C ASP A 437 34.51 8.27 0.49
N ALA A 438 33.77 7.23 0.10
CA ALA A 438 33.65 6.00 0.89
C ALA A 438 34.99 5.28 1.07
N LEU A 439 35.77 5.19 0.00
CA LEU A 439 37.14 4.63 0.05
C LEU A 439 38.05 5.43 0.96
N ALA A 440 38.06 6.77 0.85
CA ALA A 440 38.87 7.63 1.68
C ALA A 440 38.55 7.51 3.17
N LYS A 441 37.25 7.49 3.52
CA LYS A 441 36.79 7.32 4.91
C LYS A 441 37.10 5.94 5.47
N SER A 442 36.95 4.90 4.65
CA SER A 442 37.31 3.53 5.03
C SER A 442 38.80 3.37 5.29
N GLU A 443 39.64 3.99 4.45
CA GLU A 443 41.08 3.97 4.63
C GLU A 443 41.51 4.75 5.88
N ARG A 444 40.91 5.91 6.15
CA ARG A 444 41.15 6.67 7.40
C ARG A 444 40.80 5.84 8.63
N LEU A 445 39.67 5.16 8.63
CA LEU A 445 39.28 4.24 9.69
C LEU A 445 40.31 3.14 9.89
N ARG A 446 40.79 2.52 8.80
CA ARG A 446 41.80 1.49 8.84
C ARG A 446 43.13 1.96 9.45
N LEU A 447 43.57 3.15 9.08
CA LEU A 447 44.79 3.74 9.61
C LEU A 447 44.69 3.99 11.11
N ASN A 448 43.59 4.58 11.58
CA ASN A 448 43.38 4.87 13.01
C ASN A 448 43.24 3.57 13.83
N MET A 449 42.60 2.53 13.31
CA MET A 449 42.56 1.21 13.94
C MET A 449 43.95 0.58 14.06
N THR A 450 44.80 0.75 13.03
CA THR A 450 46.17 0.24 13.05
C THR A 450 47.02 0.96 14.08
N GLU A 451 46.87 2.29 14.22
CA GLU A 451 47.58 3.08 15.22
C GLU A 451 47.11 2.77 16.67
N ALA A 452 45.79 2.60 16.88
CA ALA A 452 45.27 2.15 18.16
C ALA A 452 45.85 0.81 18.59
N ARG A 453 45.99 -0.13 17.65
CA ARG A 453 46.61 -1.43 17.90
C ARG A 453 48.09 -1.31 18.29
N ARG A 454 48.84 -0.42 17.63
CA ARG A 454 50.25 -0.14 18.00
C ARG A 454 50.37 0.42 19.40
N VAL A 455 49.49 1.35 19.78
CA VAL A 455 49.47 1.95 21.14
C VAL A 455 49.11 0.86 22.16
N GLN A 456 48.17 -0.01 21.86
CA GLN A 456 47.76 -1.13 22.70
C GLN A 456 48.90 -2.16 22.89
N ASP A 457 49.66 -2.48 21.82
CA ASP A 457 50.81 -3.38 21.87
C ASP A 457 51.94 -2.78 22.75
N LYS A 458 52.19 -1.47 22.64
CA LYS A 458 53.13 -0.76 23.55
C LYS A 458 52.70 -0.80 25.00
N LEU A 459 51.38 -0.69 25.25
CA LEU A 459 50.81 -0.71 26.60
C LEU A 459 50.91 -2.10 27.23
N SER A 460 50.71 -3.17 26.43
CA SER A 460 50.84 -4.55 26.89
C SER A 460 52.28 -5.04 27.10
N ALA A 461 53.26 -4.40 26.44
CA ALA A 461 54.68 -4.72 26.60
C ALA A 461 55.28 -4.14 27.89
N LEU A 462 54.59 -3.27 28.63
CA LEU A 462 55.07 -2.70 29.89
C LEU A 462 54.71 -3.62 31.07
N PRO A 463 55.60 -3.82 32.11
CA PRO A 463 55.37 -4.71 33.26
C PRO A 463 54.16 -4.23 34.11
N ILE A 464 53.45 -5.14 34.73
CA ILE A 464 52.19 -4.88 35.48
C ILE A 464 52.54 -4.12 36.79
N ASP A 465 51.94 -2.91 36.96
CA ASP A 465 52.13 -2.03 38.12
C ASP A 465 50.77 -1.80 38.85
N PRO A 466 50.76 -1.67 40.19
CA PRO A 466 49.51 -1.50 40.98
C PRO A 466 48.72 -0.21 40.70
N ASP A 467 49.29 0.79 40.04
CA ASP A 467 48.63 2.04 39.67
C ASP A 467 47.53 1.91 38.59
N ASN A 468 47.46 0.75 37.93
CA ASN A 468 46.47 0.48 36.90
C ASN A 468 45.01 0.61 37.38
N ARG A 469 44.78 0.29 38.66
CA ARG A 469 43.43 0.28 39.24
C ARG A 469 42.88 1.68 39.48
N VAL A 470 43.77 2.67 39.80
CA VAL A 470 43.38 4.06 40.01
C VAL A 470 42.94 4.71 38.69
N ILE A 471 43.68 4.47 37.62
CA ILE A 471 43.41 5.05 36.30
C ILE A 471 42.16 4.41 35.66
N GLU A 472 41.98 3.12 35.84
CA GLU A 472 40.72 2.44 35.40
C GLU A 472 39.50 3.00 36.13
N LEU A 473 39.60 3.20 37.45
CA LEU A 473 38.51 3.72 38.25
C LEU A 473 38.24 5.21 37.95
N GLU A 474 39.27 6.03 37.67
CA GLU A 474 39.09 7.41 37.22
C GLU A 474 38.44 7.49 35.85
N ALA A 475 38.82 6.63 34.90
CA ALA A 475 38.20 6.56 33.59
C ALA A 475 36.73 6.08 33.68
N GLN A 476 36.45 5.06 34.51
CA GLN A 476 35.10 4.60 34.79
C GLN A 476 34.24 5.67 35.45
N ALA A 477 34.75 6.36 36.47
CA ALA A 477 34.02 7.45 37.14
C ALA A 477 33.69 8.58 36.15
N LYS A 478 34.65 8.98 35.32
CA LYS A 478 34.45 10.02 34.30
C LYS A 478 33.45 9.62 33.26
N GLN A 479 33.52 8.38 32.77
CA GLN A 479 32.57 7.85 31.79
C GLN A 479 31.14 7.76 32.37
N LEU A 480 30.98 7.34 33.61
CA LEU A 480 29.70 7.31 34.32
C LEU A 480 29.14 8.71 34.57
N GLN A 481 30.02 9.71 34.88
CA GLN A 481 29.64 11.12 35.01
C GLN A 481 29.17 11.72 33.68
N GLU A 482 29.89 11.49 32.59
CA GLU A 482 29.53 11.94 31.25
C GLU A 482 28.20 11.31 30.77
N LEU A 483 27.99 10.02 31.03
CA LEU A 483 26.72 9.34 30.79
C LEU A 483 25.57 9.93 31.63
N LEU A 484 25.80 10.21 32.89
CA LEU A 484 24.80 10.85 33.78
C LEU A 484 24.46 12.27 33.33
N ILE A 485 25.43 13.04 32.89
CA ILE A 485 25.21 14.40 32.34
C ILE A 485 24.40 14.30 31.03
N SER A 486 24.73 13.37 30.16
CA SER A 486 23.98 13.16 28.91
C SER A 486 22.53 12.71 29.11
N LEU A 487 22.25 12.01 30.22
CA LEU A 487 20.91 11.59 30.62
C LEU A 487 20.11 12.68 31.36
N GLN A 488 20.78 13.69 31.94
CA GLN A 488 20.15 14.75 32.70
C GLN A 488 19.86 16.03 31.90
N LEU A 489 20.52 16.22 30.78
CA LEU A 489 20.19 17.30 29.85
C LEU A 489 18.92 16.93 29.09
N PRO A 490 17.81 17.67 29.24
CA PRO A 490 16.73 17.58 28.26
C PRO A 490 17.37 17.98 26.93
N SER A 491 17.41 17.05 25.97
CA SER A 491 17.88 17.40 24.64
C SER A 491 16.94 18.47 24.08
N ALA A 492 17.45 19.44 23.34
CA ALA A 492 16.61 20.41 22.63
C ALA A 492 15.55 19.68 21.77
N GLU A 493 15.87 18.47 21.32
CA GLU A 493 14.98 17.53 20.66
C GLU A 493 13.79 17.10 21.52
N ASP A 494 13.92 16.97 22.85
CA ASP A 494 12.82 16.56 23.73
C ASP A 494 11.76 17.67 23.85
N GLY A 495 12.17 18.92 23.88
CA GLY A 495 11.27 20.08 23.87
C GLY A 495 10.50 20.19 22.55
N GLU A 496 11.17 19.97 21.44
CA GLU A 496 10.55 19.99 20.11
C GLU A 496 9.56 18.81 19.93
N VAL A 497 9.93 17.62 20.35
CA VAL A 497 9.05 16.43 20.32
C VAL A 497 7.82 16.61 21.20
N GLN A 498 7.95 17.26 22.37
CA GLN A 498 6.79 17.55 23.24
C GLN A 498 5.86 18.60 22.61
N ALA A 499 6.40 19.64 21.98
CA ALA A 499 5.60 20.61 21.24
C ALA A 499 4.87 19.97 20.05
N GLU A 500 5.53 19.12 19.28
CA GLU A 500 4.91 18.34 18.21
C GLU A 500 3.78 17.46 18.74
N LEU A 501 4.00 16.76 19.85
CA LEU A 501 2.99 15.92 20.47
C LEU A 501 1.77 16.73 20.94
N GLN A 502 1.96 17.92 21.51
CA GLN A 502 0.86 18.80 21.89
C GLN A 502 0.03 19.23 20.68
N ILE A 503 0.69 19.64 19.58
CA ILE A 503 0.01 20.01 18.33
C ILE A 503 -0.78 18.84 17.78
N LEU A 504 -0.21 17.64 17.73
CA LEU A 504 -0.88 16.46 17.20
C LEU A 504 -2.06 16.00 18.07
N ARG A 505 -1.95 16.14 19.41
CA ARG A 505 -3.07 15.90 20.34
C ARG A 505 -4.21 16.88 20.08
N ALA A 506 -3.92 18.17 20.05
CA ALA A 506 -4.93 19.19 19.77
C ALA A 506 -5.58 18.96 18.38
N ALA A 507 -4.77 18.66 17.35
CA ALA A 507 -5.26 18.35 16.02
C ALA A 507 -6.21 17.13 16.03
N SER A 508 -5.84 16.07 16.74
CA SER A 508 -6.68 14.86 16.85
C SER A 508 -7.97 15.12 17.63
N GLU A 509 -7.91 15.86 18.74
CA GLU A 509 -9.08 16.18 19.59
C GLU A 509 -10.09 17.08 18.88
N ILE A 510 -9.60 18.17 18.26
CA ILE A 510 -10.46 19.10 17.52
C ILE A 510 -11.10 18.39 16.32
N SER A 511 -10.32 17.65 15.54
CA SER A 511 -10.85 16.91 14.38
C SER A 511 -11.85 15.84 14.78
N LYS A 512 -11.63 15.16 15.92
CA LYS A 512 -12.58 14.20 16.49
C LYS A 512 -13.90 14.86 16.88
N ALA A 513 -13.83 16.02 17.55
CA ALA A 513 -15.02 16.77 17.94
C ALA A 513 -15.86 17.23 16.73
N LEU A 514 -15.17 17.73 15.68
CA LEU A 514 -15.81 18.13 14.43
C LEU A 514 -16.45 16.94 13.71
N MET A 515 -15.74 15.83 13.59
CA MET A 515 -16.25 14.58 13.02
C MET A 515 -17.48 14.09 13.78
N THR A 516 -17.41 14.00 15.12
CA THR A 516 -18.49 13.47 15.95
C THR A 516 -19.76 14.34 15.87
N ALA A 517 -19.61 15.65 15.76
CA ALA A 517 -20.76 16.56 15.61
C ALA A 517 -21.56 16.31 14.31
N MET A 518 -20.94 15.74 13.28
CA MET A 518 -21.57 15.44 11.99
C MET A 518 -22.01 13.97 11.85
N GLN A 519 -21.59 13.12 12.76
CA GLN A 519 -21.73 11.67 12.63
C GLN A 519 -23.16 11.17 12.86
N ASP A 520 -23.89 11.72 13.84
CA ASP A 520 -25.17 11.16 14.32
C ASP A 520 -26.23 11.07 13.22
N ASP A 521 -26.36 12.12 12.40
CA ASP A 521 -27.35 12.17 11.32
C ASP A 521 -27.05 11.11 10.23
N ILE A 522 -25.75 10.93 9.91
CA ILE A 522 -25.30 9.98 8.90
C ILE A 522 -25.44 8.54 9.39
N LEU A 523 -25.07 8.26 10.63
CA LEU A 523 -25.26 6.93 11.22
C LEU A 523 -26.75 6.56 11.33
N GLY A 524 -27.63 7.52 11.59
CA GLY A 524 -29.07 7.34 11.57
C GLY A 524 -29.59 6.91 10.19
N GLU A 525 -29.17 7.60 9.13
CA GLU A 525 -29.53 7.23 7.74
C GLU A 525 -29.02 5.84 7.36
N ILE A 526 -27.76 5.55 7.69
CA ILE A 526 -27.17 4.24 7.40
C ILE A 526 -27.91 3.14 8.15
N THR A 527 -28.19 3.34 9.43
CA THR A 527 -28.93 2.35 10.23
C THR A 527 -30.31 2.08 9.63
N GLY A 528 -31.01 3.12 9.17
CA GLY A 528 -32.29 2.98 8.46
C GLY A 528 -32.17 2.19 7.14
N ALA A 529 -31.15 2.53 6.33
CA ALA A 529 -30.88 1.82 5.07
C ALA A 529 -30.48 0.35 5.32
N VAL A 530 -29.62 0.09 6.31
CA VAL A 530 -29.24 -1.27 6.70
C VAL A 530 -30.43 -2.09 7.16
N MET A 531 -31.29 -1.52 7.99
CA MET A 531 -32.49 -2.20 8.47
C MET A 531 -33.41 -2.56 7.30
N SER A 532 -33.63 -1.64 6.36
CA SER A 532 -34.41 -1.90 5.15
C SER A 532 -33.82 -3.02 4.29
N LEU A 533 -32.51 -2.98 4.04
CA LEU A 533 -31.82 -4.00 3.25
C LEU A 533 -31.77 -5.34 3.98
N ALA A 534 -31.45 -5.37 5.29
CA ALA A 534 -31.40 -6.61 6.07
C ALA A 534 -32.74 -7.33 6.10
N THR A 535 -33.84 -6.59 6.24
CA THR A 535 -35.20 -7.15 6.14
C THR A 535 -35.47 -7.73 4.76
N LYS A 536 -35.09 -7.02 3.68
CA LYS A 536 -35.20 -7.52 2.30
C LYS A 536 -34.32 -8.74 2.05
N PHE A 537 -33.20 -8.87 2.73
CA PHE A 537 -32.30 -10.02 2.65
C PHE A 537 -32.77 -11.22 3.49
N GLY A 538 -33.95 -11.14 4.10
CA GLY A 538 -34.55 -12.23 4.85
C GLY A 538 -34.04 -12.37 6.29
N VAL A 539 -33.51 -11.29 6.90
CA VAL A 539 -33.29 -11.27 8.36
C VAL A 539 -34.64 -11.08 9.03
N SER A 540 -35.21 -12.20 9.53
CA SER A 540 -36.56 -12.23 10.07
C SER A 540 -36.67 -11.61 11.46
N HIS A 541 -37.88 -11.13 11.79
CA HIS A 541 -38.25 -10.57 13.11
C HIS A 541 -37.39 -9.41 13.59
N LEU A 542 -36.75 -8.68 12.65
CA LEU A 542 -35.95 -7.51 12.92
C LEU A 542 -36.86 -6.30 13.19
N THR A 543 -36.84 -5.77 14.43
CA THR A 543 -37.69 -4.66 14.83
C THR A 543 -36.96 -3.34 14.98
N SER A 544 -35.69 -3.37 15.37
CA SER A 544 -34.84 -2.17 15.41
C SER A 544 -33.38 -2.52 15.28
N MET A 545 -32.62 -1.59 14.75
CA MET A 545 -31.16 -1.61 14.72
C MET A 545 -30.63 -0.28 15.23
N HIS A 546 -29.55 -0.30 15.94
CA HIS A 546 -28.85 0.90 16.40
C HIS A 546 -27.34 0.69 16.35
N LEU A 547 -26.65 1.52 15.58
CA LEU A 547 -25.20 1.57 15.55
C LEU A 547 -24.74 2.64 16.53
N ASP A 548 -24.09 2.22 17.61
CA ASP A 548 -23.60 3.16 18.64
C ASP A 548 -22.32 3.90 18.16
N ASN A 549 -21.96 4.96 18.89
CA ASN A 549 -20.76 5.76 18.60
C ASN A 549 -19.43 4.99 18.83
N GLY A 550 -19.48 3.78 19.35
CA GLY A 550 -18.38 2.85 19.47
C GLY A 550 -18.28 1.86 18.30
N GLY A 551 -19.25 1.90 17.37
CA GLY A 551 -19.30 1.00 16.20
C GLY A 551 -19.87 -0.37 16.51
N ARG A 552 -20.58 -0.55 17.64
CA ARG A 552 -21.27 -1.79 17.97
C ARG A 552 -22.70 -1.70 17.46
N LEU A 553 -23.11 -2.70 16.71
CA LEU A 553 -24.47 -2.82 16.23
C LEU A 553 -25.31 -3.58 17.25
N LYS A 554 -26.26 -2.87 17.86
CA LYS A 554 -27.32 -3.45 18.67
C LYS A 554 -28.51 -3.74 17.78
N VAL A 555 -29.05 -4.94 17.90
CA VAL A 555 -30.16 -5.44 17.08
C VAL A 555 -31.26 -5.92 18.01
N ARG A 556 -32.50 -5.55 17.72
CA ARG A 556 -33.67 -6.09 18.40
C ARG A 556 -34.39 -7.03 17.45
N GLN A 557 -34.40 -8.32 17.81
CA GLN A 557 -34.95 -9.38 17.01
C GLN A 557 -35.83 -10.29 17.87
N GLY A 558 -37.04 -10.63 17.39
CA GLY A 558 -37.96 -11.46 18.14
C GLY A 558 -38.31 -10.97 19.54
N GLY A 559 -38.22 -9.64 19.76
CA GLY A 559 -38.51 -9.02 21.07
C GLY A 559 -37.33 -8.95 22.02
N ALA A 560 -36.16 -9.59 21.69
CA ALA A 560 -34.96 -9.56 22.51
C ALA A 560 -33.89 -8.65 21.92
N ASP A 561 -33.10 -8.01 22.76
CA ASP A 561 -31.94 -7.23 22.36
C ASP A 561 -30.70 -8.11 22.27
N THR A 562 -29.99 -8.05 21.16
CA THR A 562 -28.71 -8.75 20.94
C THR A 562 -27.71 -7.83 20.25
N PHE A 563 -26.45 -8.21 20.24
CA PHE A 563 -25.41 -7.54 19.46
C PHE A 563 -25.13 -8.34 18.18
N PHE A 564 -24.48 -7.70 17.22
CA PHE A 564 -24.04 -8.32 15.97
C PHE A 564 -23.34 -9.69 16.20
N THR A 565 -22.51 -9.78 17.23
CA THR A 565 -21.78 -11.01 17.60
C THR A 565 -22.68 -12.15 18.03
N GLY A 566 -23.88 -11.87 18.53
CA GLY A 566 -24.85 -12.88 18.97
C GLY A 566 -25.80 -13.39 17.87
N LEU A 567 -25.71 -12.86 16.66
CA LEU A 567 -26.52 -13.30 15.50
C LEU A 567 -25.97 -14.59 14.91
N THR A 568 -26.79 -15.30 14.18
CA THR A 568 -26.36 -16.49 13.40
C THR A 568 -25.40 -16.09 12.27
N MET A 569 -24.61 -17.03 11.79
CA MET A 569 -23.60 -16.78 10.77
C MET A 569 -24.20 -16.25 9.45
N GLY A 570 -25.33 -16.81 9.05
CA GLY A 570 -26.08 -16.35 7.88
C GLY A 570 -26.64 -14.93 8.04
N GLU A 571 -27.15 -14.59 9.22
CA GLU A 571 -27.62 -13.23 9.51
C GLU A 571 -26.48 -12.22 9.57
N LYS A 572 -25.35 -12.58 10.18
CA LYS A 572 -24.13 -11.75 10.20
C LYS A 572 -23.68 -11.41 8.78
N LEU A 573 -23.63 -12.39 7.87
CA LEU A 573 -23.24 -12.16 6.50
C LEU A 573 -24.22 -11.24 5.75
N ARG A 574 -25.52 -11.48 5.88
CA ARG A 574 -26.58 -10.64 5.26
C ARG A 574 -26.50 -9.20 5.77
N ILE A 575 -26.29 -9.01 7.06
CA ILE A 575 -26.11 -7.69 7.65
C ILE A 575 -24.82 -7.03 7.17
N LYS A 576 -23.69 -7.75 7.04
CA LYS A 576 -22.46 -7.20 6.44
C LYS A 576 -22.66 -6.74 5.01
N ILE A 577 -23.36 -7.52 4.18
CA ILE A 577 -23.71 -7.12 2.82
C ILE A 577 -24.63 -5.87 2.84
N ALA A 578 -25.64 -5.86 3.72
CA ALA A 578 -26.55 -4.73 3.87
C ALA A 578 -25.82 -3.45 4.28
N ILE A 579 -24.87 -3.52 5.22
CA ILE A 579 -24.07 -2.37 5.68
C ILE A 579 -23.16 -1.86 4.55
N ALA A 580 -22.49 -2.76 3.80
CA ALA A 580 -21.66 -2.36 2.69
C ALA A 580 -22.45 -1.62 1.61
N LEU A 581 -23.62 -2.17 1.22
CA LEU A 581 -24.51 -1.52 0.25
C LEU A 581 -25.09 -0.22 0.77
N ALA A 582 -25.55 -0.18 2.03
CA ALA A 582 -26.07 1.03 2.65
C ALA A 582 -25.02 2.15 2.72
N ALA A 583 -23.77 1.81 3.05
CA ALA A 583 -22.69 2.78 3.07
C ALA A 583 -22.46 3.42 1.69
N VAL A 584 -22.44 2.60 0.62
CA VAL A 584 -22.29 3.09 -0.76
C VAL A 584 -23.52 3.92 -1.18
N GLU A 585 -24.73 3.44 -0.88
CA GLU A 585 -25.99 4.12 -1.24
C GLU A 585 -26.10 5.50 -0.57
N VAL A 586 -25.85 5.57 0.73
CA VAL A 586 -25.91 6.83 1.49
C VAL A 586 -24.82 7.80 1.03
N ALA A 587 -23.59 7.30 0.85
CA ALA A 587 -22.48 8.09 0.33
C ALA A 587 -22.80 8.69 -1.04
N LYS A 588 -23.31 7.89 -1.96
CA LYS A 588 -23.67 8.34 -3.31
C LYS A 588 -24.82 9.33 -3.32
N ARG A 589 -25.87 9.07 -2.53
CA ARG A 589 -27.01 10.01 -2.39
C ARG A 589 -26.57 11.37 -1.84
N ARG A 590 -25.58 11.40 -0.95
CA ARG A 590 -24.97 12.61 -0.42
C ARG A 590 -23.91 13.22 -1.35
N GLY A 591 -23.57 12.57 -2.46
CA GLY A 591 -22.59 13.03 -3.44
C GLY A 591 -21.12 12.88 -3.01
N HIS A 592 -20.84 12.10 -1.97
CA HIS A 592 -19.48 11.90 -1.45
C HIS A 592 -19.31 10.50 -0.86
N GLY A 593 -18.07 10.10 -0.63
CA GLY A 593 -17.73 8.80 -0.02
C GLY A 593 -16.37 8.31 -0.49
N ARG A 594 -15.89 7.22 0.12
CA ARG A 594 -14.65 6.54 -0.28
C ARG A 594 -14.85 5.07 -0.60
N HIS A 595 -16.03 4.50 -0.35
CA HIS A 595 -16.26 3.10 -0.75
C HIS A 595 -16.21 3.00 -2.28
N PRO A 596 -15.26 2.23 -2.84
CA PRO A 596 -15.01 2.25 -4.28
C PRO A 596 -16.04 1.46 -5.10
N GLY A 597 -17.10 0.96 -4.49
CA GLY A 597 -18.16 0.25 -5.17
C GLY A 597 -17.83 -1.18 -5.61
N LEU A 598 -16.71 -1.75 -5.18
CA LEU A 598 -16.36 -3.15 -5.44
C LEU A 598 -16.74 -4.02 -4.24
N MET A 599 -17.43 -5.14 -4.48
CA MET A 599 -17.70 -6.18 -3.49
C MET A 599 -17.50 -7.55 -4.08
N ILE A 600 -16.80 -8.42 -3.35
CA ILE A 600 -16.61 -9.84 -3.68
C ILE A 600 -17.27 -10.64 -2.57
N ILE A 601 -18.24 -11.48 -2.91
CA ILE A 601 -19.03 -12.25 -1.95
C ILE A 601 -18.80 -13.73 -2.24
N ASP A 602 -18.11 -14.43 -1.32
CA ASP A 602 -17.86 -15.87 -1.49
C ASP A 602 -18.89 -16.69 -0.73
N SER A 603 -19.58 -17.52 -1.47
CA SER A 603 -20.50 -18.55 -1.00
C SER A 603 -21.60 -18.06 -0.04
N PRO A 604 -22.39 -17.04 -0.37
CA PRO A 604 -23.40 -16.48 0.52
C PRO A 604 -24.54 -17.45 0.87
N ALA A 605 -24.59 -18.59 0.19
CA ALA A 605 -25.59 -19.65 0.37
C ALA A 605 -25.04 -20.92 1.03
N SER A 606 -23.81 -20.90 1.56
CA SER A 606 -23.15 -22.10 2.11
C SER A 606 -23.71 -22.55 3.46
N GLU A 607 -24.49 -21.70 4.15
CA GLU A 607 -25.03 -22.00 5.49
C GLU A 607 -26.53 -21.89 5.50
N GLU A 608 -27.22 -23.01 5.77
CA GLU A 608 -28.65 -23.19 6.12
C GLU A 608 -29.67 -22.20 5.51
N VAL A 609 -29.27 -21.50 4.43
CA VAL A 609 -30.15 -20.53 3.78
C VAL A 609 -31.17 -21.26 2.93
N VAL A 610 -32.42 -21.18 3.32
CA VAL A 610 -33.55 -21.69 2.51
C VAL A 610 -33.46 -21.07 1.13
N SER A 611 -33.68 -21.87 0.08
CA SER A 611 -33.55 -21.44 -1.33
C SER A 611 -34.32 -20.15 -1.62
N LYS A 612 -35.49 -19.98 -1.03
CA LYS A 612 -36.35 -18.79 -1.19
C LYS A 612 -35.72 -17.51 -0.57
N ASP A 613 -35.09 -17.62 0.58
CA ASP A 613 -34.43 -16.48 1.22
C ASP A 613 -33.18 -16.05 0.45
N PHE A 614 -32.48 -17.02 -0.16
CA PHE A 614 -31.35 -16.74 -1.03
C PHE A 614 -31.76 -16.03 -2.32
N GLU A 615 -32.88 -16.46 -2.94
CA GLU A 615 -33.48 -15.80 -4.10
C GLU A 615 -33.83 -14.35 -3.78
N GLN A 616 -34.56 -14.14 -2.69
CA GLN A 616 -34.96 -12.81 -2.24
C GLN A 616 -33.76 -11.90 -1.93
N MET A 617 -32.73 -12.45 -1.30
CA MET A 617 -31.48 -11.73 -1.04
C MET A 617 -30.80 -11.32 -2.35
N LEU A 618 -30.67 -12.23 -3.30
CA LEU A 618 -29.98 -11.99 -4.57
C LEU A 618 -30.73 -10.95 -5.42
N ASP A 619 -32.05 -11.06 -5.52
CA ASP A 619 -32.90 -10.06 -6.17
C ASP A 619 -32.74 -8.68 -5.56
N SER A 620 -32.71 -8.63 -4.24
CA SER A 620 -32.56 -7.37 -3.49
C SER A 620 -31.16 -6.78 -3.65
N VAL A 621 -30.11 -7.61 -3.69
CA VAL A 621 -28.72 -7.18 -3.98
C VAL A 621 -28.63 -6.62 -5.38
N ALA A 622 -29.22 -7.31 -6.38
CA ALA A 622 -29.20 -6.87 -7.77
C ALA A 622 -30.03 -5.58 -7.97
N ALA A 623 -31.16 -5.46 -7.30
CA ALA A 623 -31.96 -4.24 -7.30
C ALA A 623 -31.20 -3.07 -6.66
N ALA A 624 -30.55 -3.28 -5.52
CA ALA A 624 -29.70 -2.29 -4.87
C ALA A 624 -28.53 -1.88 -5.78
N ALA A 625 -27.87 -2.83 -6.42
CA ALA A 625 -26.77 -2.56 -7.36
C ALA A 625 -27.22 -1.67 -8.54
N ARG A 626 -28.38 -1.96 -9.12
CA ARG A 626 -28.98 -1.14 -10.19
C ARG A 626 -29.33 0.27 -9.72
N ASN A 627 -29.94 0.39 -8.55
CA ASN A 627 -30.38 1.68 -7.99
C ASN A 627 -29.19 2.57 -7.63
N ILE A 628 -28.16 1.99 -7.00
CA ILE A 628 -26.94 2.70 -6.66
C ILE A 628 -26.19 3.06 -7.95
N GLY A 629 -26.09 2.14 -8.92
CA GLY A 629 -25.35 2.29 -10.17
C GLY A 629 -23.83 2.39 -9.96
N GLY A 630 -23.04 2.05 -10.96
CA GLY A 630 -21.58 2.17 -10.94
C GLY A 630 -20.84 1.31 -9.89
N ILE A 631 -21.51 0.31 -9.30
CA ILE A 631 -20.92 -0.67 -8.39
C ILE A 631 -20.74 -2.01 -9.10
N GLN A 632 -19.74 -2.77 -8.68
CA GLN A 632 -19.46 -4.11 -9.18
C GLN A 632 -19.53 -5.11 -8.02
N ILE A 633 -20.38 -6.11 -8.16
CA ILE A 633 -20.56 -7.17 -7.17
C ILE A 633 -20.24 -8.50 -7.84
N ILE A 634 -19.29 -9.24 -7.34
CA ILE A 634 -18.89 -10.55 -7.86
C ILE A 634 -19.23 -11.61 -6.81
N ILE A 635 -20.10 -12.54 -7.15
CA ILE A 635 -20.66 -13.54 -6.23
C ILE A 635 -20.19 -14.94 -6.63
N GLY A 636 -19.53 -15.65 -5.73
CA GLY A 636 -19.23 -17.08 -5.87
C GLY A 636 -20.36 -17.91 -5.26
N THR A 637 -21.05 -18.75 -6.04
CA THR A 637 -22.18 -19.53 -5.53
C THR A 637 -22.33 -20.88 -6.24
N ILE A 638 -23.14 -21.75 -5.66
CA ILE A 638 -23.61 -22.95 -6.35
C ILE A 638 -24.64 -22.50 -7.40
N ALA A 639 -24.60 -23.13 -8.57
CA ALA A 639 -25.56 -22.88 -9.63
C ALA A 639 -26.99 -23.16 -9.14
N ARG A 640 -27.83 -22.13 -9.19
CA ARG A 640 -29.25 -22.20 -8.80
C ARG A 640 -30.06 -21.38 -9.80
N ARG A 641 -31.29 -21.80 -10.05
CA ARG A 641 -32.22 -21.06 -10.93
C ARG A 641 -32.37 -19.59 -10.55
N ALA A 642 -32.30 -19.29 -9.25
CA ALA A 642 -32.33 -17.92 -8.73
C ALA A 642 -31.23 -17.05 -9.31
N VAL A 643 -29.99 -17.56 -9.37
CA VAL A 643 -28.84 -16.81 -9.92
C VAL A 643 -29.03 -16.60 -11.42
N GLU A 644 -29.53 -17.61 -12.11
CA GLU A 644 -29.78 -17.55 -13.56
C GLU A 644 -30.91 -16.58 -13.93
N ALA A 645 -31.87 -16.40 -13.06
CA ALA A 645 -32.96 -15.43 -13.25
C ALA A 645 -32.50 -13.95 -13.05
N VAL A 646 -31.54 -13.72 -12.18
CA VAL A 646 -31.15 -12.36 -11.74
C VAL A 646 -29.91 -11.85 -12.46
N VAL A 647 -28.95 -12.74 -12.74
CA VAL A 647 -27.66 -12.37 -13.36
C VAL A 647 -27.69 -12.74 -14.84
N PRO A 648 -27.44 -11.82 -15.78
CA PRO A 648 -27.40 -12.09 -17.20
C PRO A 648 -26.36 -13.16 -17.59
N ASP A 649 -26.57 -13.91 -18.67
CA ASP A 649 -25.62 -14.92 -19.13
C ASP A 649 -24.21 -14.39 -19.38
N THR A 650 -24.09 -13.17 -19.92
CA THR A 650 -22.83 -12.49 -20.17
C THR A 650 -22.07 -12.14 -18.87
N HIS A 651 -22.76 -12.11 -17.74
CA HIS A 651 -22.18 -11.83 -16.42
C HIS A 651 -21.93 -13.10 -15.60
N ARG A 652 -22.08 -14.28 -16.20
CA ARG A 652 -21.93 -15.55 -15.50
C ARG A 652 -20.72 -16.32 -15.99
N LEU A 653 -19.90 -16.76 -15.08
CA LEU A 653 -18.88 -17.77 -15.30
C LEU A 653 -19.39 -19.07 -14.70
N HIS A 654 -19.79 -20.04 -15.55
CA HIS A 654 -20.54 -21.23 -15.13
C HIS A 654 -19.83 -22.52 -15.54
N ALA A 655 -19.43 -23.35 -14.57
CA ALA A 655 -19.01 -24.72 -14.77
C ALA A 655 -20.22 -25.63 -14.64
N LYS A 656 -20.65 -26.22 -15.77
CA LYS A 656 -21.82 -27.14 -15.86
C LYS A 656 -21.40 -28.58 -15.58
N GLY A 657 -22.27 -29.35 -14.93
CA GLY A 657 -22.07 -30.75 -14.63
C GLY A 657 -20.83 -31.02 -13.78
N GLU A 658 -19.97 -31.89 -14.26
CA GLU A 658 -18.70 -32.25 -13.61
C GLU A 658 -17.54 -31.33 -13.97
N ALA A 659 -17.76 -30.33 -14.82
CA ALA A 659 -16.70 -29.42 -15.28
C ALA A 659 -16.11 -28.59 -14.14
N TYR A 660 -14.83 -28.28 -14.28
CA TYR A 660 -14.13 -27.26 -13.47
C TYR A 660 -14.22 -25.90 -14.16
N LEU A 661 -14.16 -24.84 -13.40
CA LEU A 661 -14.11 -23.47 -13.94
C LEU A 661 -12.81 -23.18 -14.68
N PHE A 662 -11.75 -23.85 -14.29
CA PHE A 662 -10.44 -23.80 -14.93
C PHE A 662 -9.63 -25.06 -14.61
#